data_e3aa0f3db34dfb47af5e8780a177542e
#
_entry.id   e3aa0f3db34dfb47af5e8780a177542e
#
_cell.length_a   1.000
_cell.length_b   1.000
_cell.length_c   1.000
_cell.angle_alpha   90.00
_cell.angle_beta   90.00
_cell.angle_gamma   90.00
#
_symmetry.space_group_name_H-M   'P 1'
#
loop_
_entity.id
_entity.type
_entity.pdbx_description
1 polymer ?
#
loop_
_entity_poly.entity_id
_entity_poly.type
_entity_poly.pdbx_seq_one_letter_code
_entity_poly.pdbx_strand_id
1 'polypeptide(L)'
;MYSSGTTRGEKLSTLKLTVVQYGILLMMLALVAGLWRLQVLGAENFRQLAEQNRIRKVPVMAGRGKLFDRENRLIVDNYPSVSCFLVREQNRNVDADLPLIAHGLNLDLEQLTATLRRYRSAPGYQPIPIKSDISADEQAFIEAHRNELPELETIDEERRLYPRDGFAAHLIGYVGEVSEEDLNQSRFAAYEPGDVVGKAGVEETYDEVLRGQDGSRDVIVDSHGREVGYLRTQHAIPGQDLKLTIDLDLQRTAELALGSASGAVVAMDPRNGEILAMVSHPSYDPNAFAVRINRTDWNQLITNPNHPLMNKAIQDQLAPGSTFKVIMSAAGLQEGVAQDMHVNCVGGGTFYGRFFHCDRHHGVLNISQAIPLSCDTFFYTLAQKLGIDTIAKYATAFGLGQKTGIDLPNEMAGVMPSTQWEMKNFHQRYYPGNTISVGIGQGETQVTPLQLARALGGIASDGHFVRPHVVDPIANKLPAEFQQAIKDSFPGSGDIDFPLNPDTWAIITDGMAAATTTGTAAAAHLEGIDFAGKTGTAQVVGGGDTHIKGGAKTPNSWFVGMVPRRNPEIVIAVLQEHGDWGSLSAHIAAQIITTYVNKKRSADHNVLDEASLSKPVEVGAVWSTPAPPGHKRSGEVSVLHAGHFMVSPGPIAKPYAVASTQYSLPAWLLALPLRIRQELP
;
A
#
# COMPACT_ATOMS: atom_id res chain seq x y z
N MET A 1 21.25 100.09 46.96
CA MET A 1 22.62 99.55 46.91
C MET A 1 22.58 98.15 46.22
N TYR A 2 22.82 98.09 44.92
CA TYR A 2 22.88 96.85 44.15
C TYR A 2 24.36 96.48 43.91
N SER A 3 24.81 95.42 44.44
CA SER A 3 26.15 94.82 44.20
C SER A 3 26.09 93.89 42.97
N SER A 4 26.71 94.31 41.88
CA SER A 4 26.91 93.53 40.69
C SER A 4 28.10 92.53 40.87
N GLY A 5 27.77 91.27 41.07
CA GLY A 5 28.77 90.18 41.06
C GLY A 5 29.13 89.84 39.62
N THR A 6 30.27 90.29 39.16
CA THR A 6 30.88 89.81 37.89
C THR A 6 31.47 88.40 38.07
N THR A 7 30.88 87.44 37.45
CA THR A 7 31.46 86.12 37.31
C THR A 7 32.67 86.22 36.39
N ARG A 8 33.81 85.98 36.98
CA ARG A 8 35.14 85.86 36.31
C ARG A 8 35.14 84.62 35.44
N GLY A 9 34.91 84.75 34.15
CA GLY A 9 35.05 83.67 33.24
C GLY A 9 36.52 83.16 33.23
N GLU A 10 36.76 81.97 33.69
CA GLU A 10 38.07 81.29 33.52
C GLU A 10 38.39 81.20 32.06
N LYS A 11 39.36 82.00 31.56
CA LYS A 11 39.89 81.83 30.22
C LYS A 11 40.64 80.54 30.17
N LEU A 12 40.09 79.53 29.48
CA LEU A 12 40.80 78.31 29.15
C LEU A 12 42.13 78.64 28.50
N SER A 13 43.20 78.12 29.02
CA SER A 13 44.55 78.32 28.45
C SER A 13 44.56 77.95 26.99
N THR A 14 45.16 78.73 26.13
CA THR A 14 45.25 78.51 24.67
C THR A 14 45.81 77.12 24.34
N LEU A 15 46.75 76.62 25.17
CA LEU A 15 47.30 75.29 25.06
C LEU A 15 46.26 74.19 25.22
N LYS A 16 45.33 74.31 26.20
CA LYS A 16 44.25 73.33 26.39
C LYS A 16 43.26 73.30 25.23
N LEU A 17 42.98 74.49 24.70
CA LEU A 17 42.11 74.64 23.53
C LEU A 17 42.72 74.03 22.27
N THR A 18 44.01 74.23 22.05
CA THR A 18 44.77 73.65 20.95
C THR A 18 44.85 72.14 21.03
N VAL A 19 45.09 71.56 22.23
CA VAL A 19 45.08 70.12 22.44
C VAL A 19 43.73 69.52 22.13
N VAL A 20 42.63 70.13 22.57
CA VAL A 20 41.26 69.68 22.26
C VAL A 20 41.00 69.78 20.75
N GLN A 21 41.41 70.87 20.07
CA GLN A 21 41.24 71.02 18.63
C GLN A 21 41.98 69.93 17.85
N TYR A 22 43.25 69.62 18.17
CA TYR A 22 43.99 68.53 17.54
C TYR A 22 43.39 67.14 17.87
N GLY A 23 42.88 66.94 19.10
CA GLY A 23 42.17 65.72 19.47
C GLY A 23 40.90 65.51 18.63
N ILE A 24 40.10 66.57 18.45
CA ILE A 24 38.91 66.52 17.58
C ILE A 24 39.30 66.29 16.11
N LEU A 25 40.34 66.95 15.60
CA LEU A 25 40.84 66.76 14.24
C LEU A 25 41.29 65.34 14.00
N LEU A 26 42.05 64.76 14.94
CA LEU A 26 42.52 63.37 14.85
C LEU A 26 41.39 62.37 14.89
N MET A 27 40.36 62.63 15.73
CA MET A 27 39.13 61.85 15.77
C MET A 27 38.35 61.92 14.46
N MET A 28 38.21 63.15 13.89
CA MET A 28 37.57 63.30 12.58
C MET A 28 38.34 62.59 11.45
N LEU A 29 39.66 62.70 11.46
CA LEU A 29 40.49 61.97 10.48
C LEU A 29 40.36 60.44 10.60
N ALA A 30 40.29 59.93 11.85
CA ALA A 30 40.06 58.49 12.09
C ALA A 30 38.65 58.07 11.60
N LEU A 31 37.61 58.88 11.82
CA LEU A 31 36.27 58.64 11.30
C LEU A 31 36.22 58.67 9.78
N VAL A 32 36.86 59.69 9.14
CA VAL A 32 36.94 59.75 7.68
C VAL A 32 37.72 58.57 7.09
N ALA A 33 38.82 58.15 7.71
CA ALA A 33 39.56 56.99 7.30
C ALA A 33 38.74 55.69 7.48
N GLY A 34 37.97 55.57 8.58
CA GLY A 34 37.04 54.50 8.81
C GLY A 34 35.91 54.44 7.77
N LEU A 35 35.30 55.59 7.49
CA LEU A 35 34.28 55.72 6.44
C LEU A 35 34.82 55.39 5.05
N TRP A 36 36.03 55.90 4.72
CA TRP A 36 36.69 55.60 3.45
C TRP A 36 36.98 54.09 3.29
N ARG A 37 37.45 53.45 4.36
CA ARG A 37 37.67 51.98 4.39
C ARG A 37 36.37 51.22 4.14
N LEU A 38 35.26 51.63 4.77
CA LEU A 38 33.97 50.97 4.62
C LEU A 38 33.31 51.24 3.26
N GLN A 39 33.35 52.51 2.81
CA GLN A 39 32.59 52.95 1.62
C GLN A 39 33.40 52.79 0.31
N VAL A 40 34.72 52.72 0.36
CA VAL A 40 35.56 52.62 -0.84
C VAL A 40 36.26 51.25 -0.90
N LEU A 41 36.99 50.85 0.15
CA LEU A 41 37.74 49.60 0.13
C LEU A 41 36.84 48.37 0.38
N GLY A 42 35.80 48.50 1.16
CA GLY A 42 34.85 47.45 1.48
C GLY A 42 33.57 47.46 0.65
N ALA A 43 33.38 48.46 -0.22
CA ALA A 43 32.13 48.74 -0.93
C ALA A 43 31.59 47.53 -1.70
N GLU A 44 32.47 46.81 -2.42
CA GLU A 44 32.08 45.64 -3.21
C GLU A 44 31.59 44.49 -2.34
N ASN A 45 32.33 44.18 -1.26
CA ASN A 45 31.92 43.14 -0.30
C ASN A 45 30.61 43.47 0.37
N PHE A 46 30.40 44.72 0.78
CA PHE A 46 29.13 45.15 1.40
C PHE A 46 27.98 45.18 0.40
N ARG A 47 28.22 45.51 -0.87
CA ARG A 47 27.25 45.36 -1.95
C ARG A 47 26.82 43.93 -2.16
N GLN A 48 27.79 42.99 -2.26
CA GLN A 48 27.50 41.56 -2.40
C GLN A 48 26.71 41.03 -1.21
N LEU A 49 27.09 41.39 0.02
CA LEU A 49 26.35 41.01 1.22
C LEU A 49 24.92 41.62 1.24
N ALA A 50 24.78 42.86 0.81
CA ALA A 50 23.48 43.52 0.71
C ALA A 50 22.59 42.88 -0.37
N GLU A 51 23.15 42.50 -1.51
CA GLU A 51 22.43 41.78 -2.55
C GLU A 51 22.07 40.36 -2.09
N GLN A 52 22.97 39.65 -1.41
CA GLN A 52 22.67 38.32 -0.83
C GLN A 52 21.57 38.38 0.23
N ASN A 53 21.56 39.42 1.08
CA ASN A 53 20.49 39.62 2.09
C ASN A 53 19.17 40.07 1.48
N ARG A 54 19.18 40.60 0.25
CA ARG A 54 17.99 41.08 -0.46
C ARG A 54 17.34 40.01 -1.33
N ILE A 55 18.07 38.96 -1.69
CA ILE A 55 17.59 37.89 -2.55
C ILE A 55 17.30 36.70 -1.66
N ARG A 56 16.05 36.24 -1.66
CA ARG A 56 15.61 35.03 -0.97
C ARG A 56 15.21 33.97 -2.00
N LYS A 57 15.66 32.73 -1.82
CA LYS A 57 15.17 31.59 -2.58
C LYS A 57 13.90 31.07 -1.94
N VAL A 58 12.82 31.10 -2.69
CA VAL A 58 11.55 30.48 -2.32
C VAL A 58 11.42 29.19 -3.12
N PRO A 59 11.27 28.03 -2.48
CA PRO A 59 11.08 26.77 -3.19
C PRO A 59 9.75 26.80 -3.94
N VAL A 60 9.74 26.22 -5.16
CA VAL A 60 8.54 25.96 -5.94
C VAL A 60 8.40 24.45 -5.96
N MET A 61 7.48 23.93 -5.16
CA MET A 61 7.31 22.49 -5.00
C MET A 61 6.90 21.82 -6.32
N ALA A 62 7.49 20.67 -6.61
CA ALA A 62 7.10 19.86 -7.75
C ALA A 62 5.80 19.09 -7.45
N GLY A 63 4.88 19.07 -8.41
CA GLY A 63 3.73 18.19 -8.33
C GLY A 63 4.17 16.72 -8.36
N ARG A 64 3.64 15.89 -7.45
CA ARG A 64 3.94 14.46 -7.41
C ARG A 64 3.24 13.73 -8.55
N GLY A 65 3.90 12.77 -9.22
CA GLY A 65 3.34 11.97 -10.30
C GLY A 65 2.06 11.23 -9.89
N LYS A 66 1.08 11.14 -10.78
CA LYS A 66 -0.22 10.48 -10.53
C LYS A 66 -0.10 8.98 -10.71
N LEU A 67 -1.03 8.23 -10.08
CA LEU A 67 -1.13 6.79 -10.24
C LEU A 67 -2.36 6.42 -11.06
N PHE A 68 -2.17 5.58 -12.06
CA PHE A 68 -3.22 5.09 -12.94
C PHE A 68 -3.31 3.57 -12.89
N ASP A 69 -4.48 3.03 -13.19
CA ASP A 69 -4.66 1.59 -13.39
C ASP A 69 -4.16 1.15 -14.78
N ARG A 70 -4.25 -0.15 -15.05
CA ARG A 70 -3.85 -0.73 -16.34
C ARG A 70 -4.65 -0.22 -17.55
N GLU A 71 -5.80 0.39 -17.34
CA GLU A 71 -6.67 0.99 -18.36
C GLU A 71 -6.55 2.53 -18.42
N ASN A 72 -5.55 3.12 -17.75
CA ASN A 72 -5.32 4.56 -17.60
C ASN A 72 -6.46 5.30 -16.88
N ARG A 73 -7.17 4.62 -15.96
CA ARG A 73 -8.11 5.26 -15.04
C ARG A 73 -7.34 5.77 -13.83
N LEU A 74 -7.61 7.01 -13.42
CA LEU A 74 -6.93 7.65 -12.31
C LEU A 74 -7.24 6.96 -10.98
N ILE A 75 -6.21 6.63 -10.20
CA ILE A 75 -6.31 6.05 -8.86
C ILE A 75 -5.93 7.09 -7.81
N VAL A 76 -4.78 7.73 -7.95
CA VAL A 76 -4.26 8.73 -6.99
C VAL A 76 -3.92 10.01 -7.74
N ASP A 77 -4.45 11.11 -7.23
CA ASP A 77 -4.28 12.47 -7.77
C ASP A 77 -3.59 13.39 -6.77
N ASN A 78 -3.43 14.64 -7.14
CA ASN A 78 -3.06 15.73 -6.26
C ASN A 78 -4.16 16.77 -6.25
N TYR A 79 -4.29 17.52 -5.17
CA TYR A 79 -5.18 18.67 -5.08
C TYR A 79 -4.44 19.90 -4.54
N PRO A 80 -4.78 21.11 -4.99
CA PRO A 80 -4.19 22.31 -4.46
C PRO A 80 -4.63 22.52 -3.01
N SER A 81 -3.68 22.82 -2.14
CA SER A 81 -3.89 23.06 -0.72
C SER A 81 -3.04 24.24 -0.29
N VAL A 82 -3.46 24.95 0.74
CA VAL A 82 -2.69 26.03 1.35
C VAL A 82 -2.18 25.55 2.71
N SER A 83 -0.87 25.65 2.92
CA SER A 83 -0.24 25.29 4.19
C SER A 83 0.31 26.52 4.89
N CYS A 84 0.27 26.52 6.24
CA CYS A 84 0.79 27.59 7.07
C CYS A 84 2.18 27.23 7.60
N PHE A 85 3.13 28.12 7.36
CA PHE A 85 4.51 27.99 7.82
C PHE A 85 4.84 29.12 8.79
N LEU A 86 5.80 28.88 9.67
CA LEU A 86 6.35 29.87 10.60
C LEU A 86 7.81 30.16 10.27
N VAL A 87 8.14 31.43 10.01
CA VAL A 87 9.49 31.91 9.71
C VAL A 87 10.01 32.70 10.91
N ARG A 88 10.94 32.13 11.67
CA ARG A 88 11.44 32.72 12.93
C ARG A 88 12.22 34.01 12.77
N GLU A 89 12.75 34.29 11.57
CA GLU A 89 13.56 35.49 11.30
C GLU A 89 12.72 36.77 11.41
N GLN A 90 11.42 36.69 11.17
CA GLN A 90 10.50 37.80 11.15
C GLN A 90 10.05 38.25 12.54
N ASN A 91 10.19 37.43 13.56
CA ASN A 91 9.80 37.74 14.94
C ASN A 91 10.87 37.26 15.95
N ARG A 92 11.28 38.18 16.83
CA ARG A 92 12.27 37.90 17.90
C ARG A 92 11.66 37.22 19.11
N ASN A 93 10.36 37.18 19.26
CA ASN A 93 9.66 36.64 20.42
C ASN A 93 8.47 35.75 20.02
N VAL A 94 8.71 34.81 19.15
CA VAL A 94 7.69 33.86 18.66
C VAL A 94 6.93 33.16 19.81
N ASP A 95 7.62 32.86 20.91
CA ASP A 95 7.03 32.17 22.06
C ASP A 95 5.83 32.92 22.68
N ALA A 96 5.79 34.26 22.59
CA ALA A 96 4.69 35.06 23.09
C ALA A 96 3.42 34.95 22.22
N ASP A 97 3.59 34.67 20.93
CA ASP A 97 2.51 34.66 19.96
C ASP A 97 1.93 33.23 19.76
N LEU A 98 2.62 32.19 20.26
CA LEU A 98 2.17 30.80 20.13
C LEU A 98 0.73 30.54 20.62
N PRO A 99 0.25 31.12 21.76
CA PRO A 99 -1.13 30.91 22.18
C PRO A 99 -2.16 31.48 21.18
N LEU A 100 -1.87 32.63 20.58
CA LEU A 100 -2.73 33.25 19.58
C LEU A 100 -2.74 32.45 18.28
N ILE A 101 -1.58 32.01 17.83
CA ILE A 101 -1.40 31.14 16.66
C ILE A 101 -2.15 29.81 16.85
N ALA A 102 -1.96 29.16 18.02
CA ALA A 102 -2.63 27.90 18.33
C ALA A 102 -4.15 28.03 18.33
N HIS A 103 -4.68 29.15 18.89
CA HIS A 103 -6.11 29.42 18.89
C HIS A 103 -6.65 29.68 17.47
N GLY A 104 -5.98 30.54 16.69
CA GLY A 104 -6.44 30.96 15.36
C GLY A 104 -6.38 29.82 14.32
N LEU A 105 -5.41 28.92 14.46
CA LEU A 105 -5.24 27.76 13.58
C LEU A 105 -5.85 26.48 14.15
N ASN A 106 -6.59 26.55 15.26
CA ASN A 106 -7.18 25.39 15.93
C ASN A 106 -6.16 24.26 16.18
N LEU A 107 -4.98 24.63 16.72
CA LEU A 107 -3.88 23.73 17.04
C LEU A 107 -3.76 23.52 18.55
N ASP A 108 -3.25 22.36 18.94
CA ASP A 108 -2.80 22.13 20.30
C ASP A 108 -1.49 22.88 20.57
N LEU A 109 -1.46 23.73 21.60
CA LEU A 109 -0.30 24.55 21.96
C LEU A 109 0.93 23.70 22.31
N GLU A 110 0.74 22.54 22.97
CA GLU A 110 1.83 21.64 23.32
C GLU A 110 2.44 21.02 22.06
N GLN A 111 1.60 20.60 21.10
CA GLN A 111 2.05 20.07 19.82
C GLN A 111 2.77 21.12 18.98
N LEU A 112 2.25 22.36 18.90
CA LEU A 112 2.90 23.46 18.23
C LEU A 112 4.28 23.75 18.82
N THR A 113 4.37 23.82 20.14
CA THR A 113 5.64 24.03 20.86
C THR A 113 6.63 22.89 20.61
N ALA A 114 6.17 21.63 20.60
CA ALA A 114 7.00 20.46 20.31
C ALA A 114 7.52 20.49 18.86
N THR A 115 6.69 20.91 17.89
CA THR A 115 7.09 21.10 16.50
C THR A 115 8.21 22.12 16.40
N LEU A 116 8.06 23.30 16.99
CA LEU A 116 9.09 24.35 16.96
C LEU A 116 10.40 23.90 17.63
N ARG A 117 10.33 23.10 18.69
CA ARG A 117 11.52 22.53 19.35
C ARG A 117 12.28 21.59 18.42
N ARG A 118 11.57 20.76 17.63
CA ARG A 118 12.16 19.86 16.64
C ARG A 118 12.99 20.61 15.59
N TYR A 119 12.52 21.77 15.16
CA TYR A 119 13.22 22.62 14.19
C TYR A 119 14.18 23.65 14.82
N ARG A 120 14.52 23.53 16.10
CA ARG A 120 15.33 24.52 16.81
C ARG A 120 16.72 24.74 16.19
N SER A 121 17.30 23.69 15.60
CA SER A 121 18.62 23.75 14.93
C SER A 121 18.56 24.29 13.50
N ALA A 122 17.38 24.39 12.90
CA ALA A 122 17.21 24.91 11.55
C ALA A 122 17.53 26.41 11.51
N PRO A 123 18.01 26.96 10.38
CA PRO A 123 18.21 28.41 10.20
C PRO A 123 16.93 29.19 10.43
N GLY A 124 17.02 30.44 10.93
CA GLY A 124 15.86 31.27 11.24
C GLY A 124 14.98 31.62 10.03
N TYR A 125 15.58 31.68 8.85
CA TYR A 125 14.90 31.94 7.58
C TYR A 125 14.18 30.72 7.00
N GLN A 126 14.45 29.52 7.50
CA GLN A 126 13.80 28.30 7.02
C GLN A 126 12.36 28.24 7.49
N PRO A 127 11.36 28.13 6.58
CA PRO A 127 9.97 27.99 6.96
C PRO A 127 9.74 26.68 7.72
N ILE A 128 9.08 26.75 8.86
CA ILE A 128 8.70 25.60 9.68
C ILE A 128 7.24 25.28 9.39
N PRO A 129 6.89 24.09 8.91
CA PRO A 129 5.50 23.71 8.68
C PRO A 129 4.76 23.59 10.03
N ILE A 130 3.72 24.40 10.25
CA ILE A 130 2.90 24.37 11.46
C ILE A 130 1.54 23.74 11.24
N LYS A 131 0.91 24.03 10.13
CA LYS A 131 -0.36 23.42 9.75
C LYS A 131 -0.46 23.28 8.25
N SER A 132 -0.77 22.09 7.84
CA SER A 132 -1.04 21.76 6.45
C SER A 132 -2.55 21.77 6.20
N ASP A 133 -2.96 22.10 4.96
CA ASP A 133 -4.36 22.09 4.52
C ASP A 133 -5.24 22.99 5.41
N ILE A 134 -4.87 24.29 5.50
CA ILE A 134 -5.62 25.28 6.28
C ILE A 134 -6.96 25.56 5.63
N SER A 135 -7.99 25.73 6.46
CA SER A 135 -9.32 26.11 6.01
C SER A 135 -9.36 27.57 5.55
N ALA A 136 -10.40 27.95 4.80
CA ALA A 136 -10.62 29.33 4.39
C ALA A 136 -10.74 30.30 5.60
N ASP A 137 -11.30 29.84 6.72
CA ASP A 137 -11.41 30.65 7.95
C ASP A 137 -10.03 30.86 8.60
N GLU A 138 -9.19 29.84 8.61
CA GLU A 138 -7.81 29.93 9.11
C GLU A 138 -6.92 30.79 8.22
N GLN A 139 -7.10 30.70 6.91
CA GLN A 139 -6.43 31.60 5.96
C GLN A 139 -6.87 33.05 6.19
N ALA A 140 -8.16 33.30 6.38
CA ALA A 140 -8.67 34.64 6.71
C ALA A 140 -8.13 35.14 8.05
N PHE A 141 -7.95 34.26 9.05
CA PHE A 141 -7.30 34.62 10.32
C PHE A 141 -5.86 35.09 10.10
N ILE A 142 -5.04 34.32 9.33
CA ILE A 142 -3.64 34.68 9.03
C ILE A 142 -3.60 36.07 8.34
N GLU A 143 -4.43 36.28 7.31
CA GLU A 143 -4.46 37.54 6.58
C GLU A 143 -4.90 38.70 7.45
N ALA A 144 -5.88 38.52 8.34
CA ALA A 144 -6.36 39.54 9.26
C ALA A 144 -5.29 39.98 10.29
N HIS A 145 -4.47 39.00 10.74
CA HIS A 145 -3.43 39.23 11.76
C HIS A 145 -2.02 39.39 11.16
N ARG A 146 -1.90 39.59 9.84
CA ARG A 146 -0.61 39.65 9.14
C ARG A 146 0.37 40.71 9.69
N ASN A 147 -0.13 41.79 10.29
CA ASN A 147 0.71 42.81 10.91
C ASN A 147 1.12 42.45 12.35
N GLU A 148 0.35 41.63 13.04
CA GLU A 148 0.60 41.17 14.42
C GLU A 148 1.43 39.90 14.44
N LEU A 149 1.23 39.02 13.47
CA LEU A 149 1.90 37.72 13.29
C LEU A 149 2.66 37.67 11.95
N PRO A 150 3.68 38.54 11.77
CA PRO A 150 4.42 38.61 10.51
C PRO A 150 5.22 37.33 10.21
N GLU A 151 5.46 36.49 11.21
CA GLU A 151 6.16 35.19 11.10
C GLU A 151 5.32 34.12 10.42
N LEU A 152 4.00 34.30 10.26
CA LEU A 152 3.15 33.34 9.55
C LEU A 152 3.17 33.61 8.05
N GLU A 153 3.53 32.60 7.30
CA GLU A 153 3.48 32.60 5.84
C GLU A 153 2.56 31.47 5.33
N THR A 154 1.79 31.75 4.29
CA THR A 154 1.00 30.74 3.58
C THR A 154 1.70 30.36 2.29
N ILE A 155 1.79 29.07 2.03
CA ILE A 155 2.41 28.50 0.81
C ILE A 155 1.38 27.59 0.15
N ASP A 156 1.18 27.78 -1.16
CA ASP A 156 0.38 26.89 -1.99
C ASP A 156 1.16 25.63 -2.27
N GLU A 157 0.58 24.48 -1.96
CA GLU A 157 1.17 23.16 -2.15
C GLU A 157 0.20 22.26 -2.90
N GLU A 158 0.74 21.30 -3.68
CA GLU A 158 -0.05 20.19 -4.16
C GLU A 158 0.01 19.04 -3.17
N ARG A 159 -1.15 18.62 -2.67
CA ARG A 159 -1.27 17.52 -1.72
C ARG A 159 -1.79 16.28 -2.38
N ARG A 160 -1.32 15.14 -1.86
CA ARG A 160 -1.72 13.83 -2.33
C ARG A 160 -3.18 13.55 -1.99
N LEU A 161 -3.94 13.06 -2.97
CA LEU A 161 -5.33 12.66 -2.84
C LEU A 161 -5.48 11.16 -3.14
N TYR A 162 -5.74 10.40 -2.09
CA TYR A 162 -5.98 8.96 -2.18
C TYR A 162 -7.46 8.64 -2.29
N PRO A 163 -7.82 7.45 -2.84
CA PRO A 163 -9.19 6.95 -2.78
C PRO A 163 -9.68 6.87 -1.34
N ARG A 164 -10.99 7.06 -1.14
CA ARG A 164 -11.62 7.00 0.18
C ARG A 164 -11.74 5.56 0.69
N ASP A 165 -12.08 5.44 1.96
CA ASP A 165 -12.40 4.18 2.64
C ASP A 165 -11.27 3.15 2.63
N GLY A 166 -10.02 3.61 2.47
CA GLY A 166 -8.84 2.75 2.47
C GLY A 166 -8.74 1.82 1.26
N PHE A 167 -9.39 2.18 0.13
CA PHE A 167 -9.35 1.42 -1.11
C PHE A 167 -7.90 1.25 -1.60
N ALA A 168 -7.47 0.01 -1.79
CA ALA A 168 -6.13 -0.37 -2.22
C ALA A 168 -4.99 0.23 -1.36
N ALA A 169 -5.25 0.65 -0.11
CA ALA A 169 -4.32 1.42 0.70
C ALA A 169 -2.98 0.73 0.92
N HIS A 170 -2.98 -0.58 1.17
CA HIS A 170 -1.74 -1.34 1.41
C HIS A 170 -0.87 -1.50 0.17
N LEU A 171 -1.49 -1.52 -1.01
CA LEU A 171 -0.78 -1.59 -2.28
C LEU A 171 -0.22 -0.22 -2.67
N ILE A 172 -1.07 0.82 -2.63
CA ILE A 172 -0.70 2.19 -2.97
C ILE A 172 0.30 2.73 -1.94
N GLY A 173 0.02 2.53 -0.65
CA GLY A 173 0.76 3.13 0.44
C GLY A 173 0.29 4.55 0.74
N TYR A 174 1.15 5.33 1.36
CA TYR A 174 0.89 6.73 1.71
C TYR A 174 2.19 7.54 1.73
N VAL A 175 2.04 8.85 1.67
CA VAL A 175 3.14 9.80 1.86
C VAL A 175 3.09 10.39 3.26
N GLY A 176 4.24 10.81 3.76
CA GLY A 176 4.36 11.49 5.04
C GLY A 176 5.64 12.28 5.14
N GLU A 177 5.75 13.14 6.14
CA GLU A 177 6.96 13.94 6.40
C GLU A 177 8.17 13.02 6.65
N VAL A 178 9.32 13.37 6.09
CA VAL A 178 10.58 12.66 6.32
C VAL A 178 10.94 12.69 7.82
N SER A 179 11.27 11.54 8.39
CA SER A 179 11.67 11.44 9.81
C SER A 179 13.18 11.68 9.98
N GLU A 180 13.61 11.95 11.23
CA GLU A 180 15.04 12.03 11.55
C GLU A 180 15.78 10.71 11.27
N GLU A 181 15.08 9.57 11.42
CA GLU A 181 15.64 8.24 11.10
C GLU A 181 15.81 8.06 9.59
N ASP A 182 14.87 8.56 8.79
CA ASP A 182 14.98 8.53 7.32
C ASP A 182 16.18 9.36 6.86
N LEU A 183 16.35 10.59 7.37
CA LEU A 183 17.46 11.48 7.00
C LEU A 183 18.86 10.91 7.29
N ASN A 184 18.96 9.92 8.18
CA ASN A 184 20.21 9.19 8.44
C ASN A 184 20.50 8.09 7.40
N GLN A 185 19.57 7.79 6.49
CA GLN A 185 19.76 6.79 5.43
C GLN A 185 20.25 7.44 4.14
N SER A 186 21.15 6.79 3.45
CA SER A 186 21.76 7.32 2.20
C SER A 186 20.73 7.60 1.09
N ARG A 187 19.63 6.85 1.04
CA ARG A 187 18.55 7.06 0.06
C ARG A 187 17.84 8.40 0.21
N PHE A 188 17.91 9.01 1.38
CA PHE A 188 17.27 10.29 1.68
C PHE A 188 18.28 11.45 1.77
N ALA A 189 19.52 11.28 1.26
CA ALA A 189 20.56 12.31 1.30
C ALA A 189 20.19 13.62 0.56
N ALA A 190 19.22 13.55 -0.37
CA ALA A 190 18.71 14.71 -1.13
C ALA A 190 17.47 15.35 -0.49
N TYR A 191 17.05 14.90 0.69
CA TYR A 191 15.84 15.39 1.37
C TYR A 191 16.19 16.28 2.55
N GLU A 192 15.33 17.25 2.83
CA GLU A 192 15.44 18.16 3.96
C GLU A 192 14.30 17.91 4.96
N PRO A 193 14.47 18.30 6.24
CA PRO A 193 13.37 18.26 7.21
C PRO A 193 12.16 19.05 6.69
N GLY A 194 10.99 18.40 6.70
CA GLY A 194 9.75 18.96 6.16
C GLY A 194 9.37 18.42 4.78
N ASP A 195 10.30 17.79 4.07
CA ASP A 195 9.97 17.13 2.79
C ASP A 195 9.01 15.97 2.99
N VAL A 196 8.19 15.71 1.96
CA VAL A 196 7.22 14.61 1.92
C VAL A 196 7.78 13.47 1.10
N VAL A 197 7.77 12.26 1.69
CA VAL A 197 8.30 11.04 1.08
C VAL A 197 7.28 9.92 1.13
N GLY A 198 7.38 8.94 0.24
CA GLY A 198 6.62 7.71 0.32
C GLY A 198 7.03 6.86 1.52
N LYS A 199 6.04 6.36 2.29
CA LYS A 199 6.25 5.62 3.55
C LYS A 199 5.83 4.16 3.49
N ALA A 200 5.07 3.77 2.49
CA ALA A 200 4.57 2.41 2.30
C ALA A 200 4.21 2.16 0.83
N GLY A 201 4.10 0.89 0.44
CA GLY A 201 3.57 0.46 -0.85
C GLY A 201 4.30 1.03 -2.06
N VAL A 202 3.54 1.31 -3.13
CA VAL A 202 4.05 1.91 -4.37
C VAL A 202 4.65 3.30 -4.12
N GLU A 203 4.04 4.09 -3.22
CA GLU A 203 4.54 5.43 -2.87
C GLU A 203 5.96 5.37 -2.29
N GLU A 204 6.29 4.35 -1.49
CA GLU A 204 7.64 4.16 -0.94
C GLU A 204 8.61 3.61 -1.99
N THR A 205 8.19 2.59 -2.73
CA THR A 205 9.07 1.92 -3.69
C THR A 205 9.49 2.83 -4.84
N TYR A 206 8.56 3.63 -5.32
CA TYR A 206 8.72 4.49 -6.50
C TYR A 206 8.82 5.98 -6.15
N ASP A 207 9.17 6.31 -4.91
CA ASP A 207 9.23 7.68 -4.42
C ASP A 207 10.11 8.59 -5.28
N GLU A 208 11.30 8.13 -5.68
CA GLU A 208 12.24 8.88 -6.51
C GLU A 208 11.66 9.25 -7.89
N VAL A 209 10.82 8.38 -8.47
CA VAL A 209 10.16 8.59 -9.76
C VAL A 209 8.96 9.53 -9.60
N LEU A 210 8.20 9.34 -8.52
CA LEU A 210 6.96 10.08 -8.25
C LEU A 210 7.20 11.51 -7.74
N ARG A 211 8.30 11.77 -7.00
CA ARG A 211 8.55 13.05 -6.33
C ARG A 211 8.72 14.22 -7.30
N GLY A 212 9.40 14.04 -8.43
CA GLY A 212 9.81 15.12 -9.31
C GLY A 212 11.01 15.91 -8.77
N GLN A 213 11.23 17.10 -9.31
CA GLN A 213 12.32 17.99 -8.92
C GLN A 213 11.79 19.39 -8.63
N ASP A 214 12.00 19.86 -7.40
CA ASP A 214 11.55 21.18 -7.00
C ASP A 214 12.27 22.28 -7.77
N GLY A 215 11.52 23.33 -8.07
CA GLY A 215 12.02 24.54 -8.64
C GLY A 215 12.42 25.56 -7.56
N SER A 216 12.84 26.74 -7.99
CA SER A 216 13.11 27.84 -7.07
C SER A 216 12.77 29.18 -7.70
N ARG A 217 12.30 30.12 -6.88
CA ARG A 217 12.09 31.51 -7.26
C ARG A 217 12.96 32.42 -6.42
N ASP A 218 13.89 33.12 -7.07
CA ASP A 218 14.73 34.13 -6.43
C ASP A 218 13.91 35.43 -6.30
N VAL A 219 13.40 35.70 -5.10
CA VAL A 219 12.60 36.89 -4.81
C VAL A 219 13.44 37.96 -4.17
N ILE A 220 13.10 39.25 -4.49
CA ILE A 220 13.71 40.42 -3.88
C ILE A 220 12.84 40.77 -2.68
N VAL A 221 13.43 40.84 -1.50
CA VAL A 221 12.74 41.24 -0.28
C VAL A 221 13.19 42.63 0.19
N ASP A 222 12.27 43.39 0.82
CA ASP A 222 12.57 44.63 1.49
C ASP A 222 13.22 44.41 2.87
N SER A 223 13.49 45.49 3.61
CA SER A 223 14.07 45.44 4.96
C SER A 223 13.15 44.78 6.00
N HIS A 224 11.91 44.49 5.67
CA HIS A 224 10.91 43.83 6.50
C HIS A 224 10.65 42.38 6.01
N GLY A 225 11.45 41.88 5.05
CA GLY A 225 11.27 40.55 4.50
C GLY A 225 10.11 40.39 3.50
N ARG A 226 9.47 41.51 3.08
CA ARG A 226 8.33 41.47 2.14
C ARG A 226 8.84 41.35 0.71
N GLU A 227 8.21 40.48 -0.08
CA GLU A 227 8.51 40.34 -1.49
C GLU A 227 8.13 41.60 -2.25
N VAL A 228 9.12 42.24 -2.91
CA VAL A 228 8.94 43.46 -3.73
C VAL A 228 9.18 43.18 -5.22
N GLY A 229 9.59 42.02 -5.58
CA GLY A 229 9.82 41.57 -6.95
C GLY A 229 10.56 40.25 -7.03
N TYR A 230 10.75 39.71 -8.22
CA TYR A 230 11.51 38.51 -8.46
C TYR A 230 12.59 38.72 -9.52
N LEU A 231 13.68 37.97 -9.42
CA LEU A 231 14.80 38.04 -10.35
C LEU A 231 14.80 36.89 -11.33
N ARG A 232 14.57 35.68 -10.84
CA ARG A 232 14.67 34.45 -11.61
C ARG A 232 13.66 33.41 -11.08
N THR A 233 13.06 32.66 -11.98
CA THR A 233 12.25 31.50 -11.66
C THR A 233 12.84 30.28 -12.35
N GLN A 234 13.17 29.26 -11.59
CA GLN A 234 13.44 27.92 -12.07
C GLN A 234 12.18 27.09 -11.85
N HIS A 235 11.54 26.67 -12.94
CA HIS A 235 10.30 25.89 -12.86
C HIS A 235 10.58 24.52 -12.22
N ALA A 236 9.65 24.04 -11.42
CA ALA A 236 9.63 22.68 -10.94
C ALA A 236 9.40 21.70 -12.11
N ILE A 237 9.97 20.52 -12.00
CA ILE A 237 9.74 19.40 -12.93
C ILE A 237 8.84 18.42 -12.19
N PRO A 238 7.58 18.23 -12.60
CA PRO A 238 6.67 17.30 -11.94
C PRO A 238 7.20 15.87 -11.98
N GLY A 239 6.82 15.07 -11.01
CA GLY A 239 7.12 13.65 -10.98
C GLY A 239 6.49 12.91 -12.15
N GLN A 240 7.04 11.76 -12.48
CA GLN A 240 6.52 10.92 -13.55
C GLN A 240 5.25 10.21 -13.07
N ASP A 241 4.20 10.26 -13.87
CA ASP A 241 3.01 9.44 -13.68
C ASP A 241 3.33 7.95 -13.83
N LEU A 242 2.75 7.11 -12.97
CA LEU A 242 2.93 5.67 -13.02
C LEU A 242 1.62 4.94 -13.35
N LYS A 243 1.73 4.00 -14.26
CA LYS A 243 0.69 3.05 -14.60
C LYS A 243 0.92 1.75 -13.85
N LEU A 244 -0.02 1.40 -12.99
CA LEU A 244 0.00 0.15 -12.23
C LEU A 244 -0.58 -1.00 -13.08
N THR A 245 -0.24 -2.22 -12.72
CA THR A 245 -0.81 -3.44 -13.32
C THR A 245 -2.24 -3.72 -12.85
N ILE A 246 -2.69 -3.01 -11.83
CA ILE A 246 -4.00 -3.17 -11.18
C ILE A 246 -5.14 -2.91 -12.15
N ASP A 247 -6.15 -3.78 -12.09
CA ASP A 247 -7.46 -3.60 -12.72
C ASP A 247 -8.45 -3.11 -11.66
N LEU A 248 -8.92 -1.86 -11.80
CA LEU A 248 -9.83 -1.24 -10.81
C LEU A 248 -11.13 -2.01 -10.62
N ASP A 249 -11.64 -2.70 -11.66
CA ASP A 249 -12.89 -3.46 -11.53
C ASP A 249 -12.68 -4.72 -10.70
N LEU A 250 -11.54 -5.40 -10.91
CA LEU A 250 -11.14 -6.55 -10.11
C LEU A 250 -10.80 -6.17 -8.67
N GLN A 251 -10.06 -5.08 -8.48
CA GLN A 251 -9.73 -4.57 -7.15
C GLN A 251 -11.01 -4.26 -6.36
N ARG A 252 -11.95 -3.53 -6.97
CA ARG A 252 -13.21 -3.19 -6.34
C ARG A 252 -14.05 -4.42 -6.01
N THR A 253 -14.12 -5.38 -6.95
CA THR A 253 -14.85 -6.63 -6.71
C THR A 253 -14.22 -7.42 -5.56
N ALA A 254 -12.88 -7.48 -5.50
CA ALA A 254 -12.17 -8.18 -4.45
C ALA A 254 -12.41 -7.56 -3.06
N GLU A 255 -12.37 -6.23 -2.95
CA GLU A 255 -12.66 -5.53 -1.69
C GLU A 255 -14.11 -5.72 -1.23
N LEU A 256 -15.07 -5.58 -2.14
CA LEU A 256 -16.48 -5.80 -1.83
C LEU A 256 -16.78 -7.26 -1.46
N ALA A 257 -16.15 -8.22 -2.14
CA ALA A 257 -16.33 -9.65 -1.87
C ALA A 257 -15.71 -10.09 -0.55
N LEU A 258 -14.53 -9.54 -0.18
CA LEU A 258 -13.92 -9.79 1.14
C LEU A 258 -14.73 -9.10 2.26
N GLY A 259 -15.25 -7.91 1.98
CA GLY A 259 -16.09 -7.12 2.89
C GLY A 259 -15.36 -6.77 4.18
N SER A 260 -16.00 -7.01 5.33
CA SER A 260 -15.41 -6.73 6.65
C SER A 260 -14.59 -7.88 7.24
N ALA A 261 -14.36 -8.96 6.48
CA ALA A 261 -13.59 -10.09 6.96
C ALA A 261 -12.09 -9.73 7.02
N SER A 262 -11.41 -10.10 8.12
CA SER A 262 -9.95 -9.98 8.20
C SER A 262 -9.30 -10.99 7.27
N GLY A 263 -8.32 -10.53 6.45
CA GLY A 263 -7.66 -11.40 5.49
C GLY A 263 -7.10 -10.66 4.29
N ALA A 264 -6.86 -11.40 3.21
CA ALA A 264 -6.28 -10.85 1.99
C ALA A 264 -6.81 -11.55 0.72
N VAL A 265 -6.77 -10.81 -0.38
CA VAL A 265 -7.01 -11.32 -1.73
C VAL A 265 -5.84 -10.90 -2.62
N VAL A 266 -5.32 -11.84 -3.39
CA VAL A 266 -4.33 -11.57 -4.43
C VAL A 266 -4.84 -12.15 -5.74
N ALA A 267 -4.99 -11.32 -6.77
CA ALA A 267 -5.26 -11.75 -8.13
C ALA A 267 -4.06 -11.38 -9.01
N MET A 268 -3.49 -12.34 -9.74
CA MET A 268 -2.34 -12.11 -10.61
C MET A 268 -2.48 -12.83 -11.95
N ASP A 269 -1.84 -12.27 -12.98
CA ASP A 269 -1.61 -12.97 -14.24
C ASP A 269 -0.33 -13.83 -14.09
N PRO A 270 -0.43 -15.17 -14.06
CA PRO A 270 0.73 -16.02 -13.85
C PRO A 270 1.65 -16.11 -15.06
N ARG A 271 1.28 -15.56 -16.22
CA ARG A 271 2.08 -15.58 -17.47
C ARG A 271 3.17 -14.51 -17.47
N ASN A 272 2.92 -13.37 -16.82
CA ASN A 272 3.83 -12.23 -16.81
C ASN A 272 4.12 -11.68 -15.40
N GLY A 273 3.38 -12.08 -14.38
CA GLY A 273 3.56 -11.66 -12.99
C GLY A 273 2.81 -10.37 -12.60
N GLU A 274 1.99 -9.80 -13.49
CA GLU A 274 1.19 -8.63 -13.18
C GLU A 274 0.21 -8.89 -12.04
N ILE A 275 0.24 -8.06 -11.01
CA ILE A 275 -0.77 -8.06 -9.94
C ILE A 275 -1.99 -7.30 -10.44
N LEU A 276 -3.10 -7.99 -10.62
CA LEU A 276 -4.36 -7.44 -11.13
C LEU A 276 -5.23 -6.86 -10.02
N ALA A 277 -5.16 -7.44 -8.82
CA ALA A 277 -5.79 -6.92 -7.60
C ALA A 277 -5.03 -7.41 -6.36
N MET A 278 -4.91 -6.56 -5.35
CA MET A 278 -4.32 -6.89 -4.06
C MET A 278 -5.09 -6.19 -2.95
N VAL A 279 -5.75 -6.97 -2.11
CA VAL A 279 -6.56 -6.49 -0.98
C VAL A 279 -5.99 -7.01 0.31
N SER A 280 -5.92 -6.16 1.31
CA SER A 280 -5.60 -6.50 2.70
C SER A 280 -6.62 -5.81 3.61
N HIS A 281 -7.25 -6.55 4.50
CA HIS A 281 -8.27 -6.03 5.40
C HIS A 281 -8.06 -6.55 6.84
N PRO A 282 -8.31 -5.72 7.89
CA PRO A 282 -8.79 -4.34 7.82
C PRO A 282 -7.80 -3.39 7.16
N SER A 283 -8.32 -2.33 6.53
CA SER A 283 -7.56 -1.30 5.86
C SER A 283 -7.45 -0.03 6.72
N TYR A 284 -6.75 0.98 6.22
CA TYR A 284 -6.58 2.30 6.84
C TYR A 284 -6.81 3.39 5.79
N ASP A 285 -7.10 4.63 6.21
CA ASP A 285 -7.22 5.76 5.29
C ASP A 285 -5.84 6.42 5.06
N PRO A 286 -5.26 6.33 3.85
CA PRO A 286 -3.98 6.96 3.52
C PRO A 286 -4.04 8.49 3.60
N ASN A 287 -5.21 9.12 3.40
CA ASN A 287 -5.37 10.56 3.47
C ASN A 287 -5.09 11.12 4.87
N ALA A 288 -5.36 10.33 5.92
CA ALA A 288 -5.05 10.71 7.30
C ALA A 288 -3.54 10.93 7.52
N PHE A 289 -2.70 10.20 6.80
CA PHE A 289 -1.24 10.34 6.88
C PHE A 289 -0.72 11.50 6.06
N ALA A 290 -1.33 11.79 4.91
CA ALA A 290 -0.96 12.91 4.06
C ALA A 290 -1.15 14.29 4.75
N VAL A 291 -2.03 14.37 5.75
CA VAL A 291 -2.32 15.58 6.55
C VAL A 291 -1.69 15.52 7.95
N ARG A 292 -0.85 14.54 8.26
CA ARG A 292 -0.30 14.25 9.57
C ARG A 292 -1.34 13.67 10.52
N ILE A 293 -1.33 12.35 10.63
CA ILE A 293 -2.23 11.59 11.51
C ILE A 293 -2.13 12.07 12.97
N ASN A 294 -3.27 12.25 13.61
CA ASN A 294 -3.30 12.61 15.03
C ASN A 294 -2.91 11.42 15.92
N ARG A 295 -2.48 11.71 17.16
CA ARG A 295 -1.97 10.69 18.10
C ARG A 295 -3.03 9.66 18.49
N THR A 296 -4.29 10.06 18.54
CA THR A 296 -5.40 9.16 18.92
C THR A 296 -5.63 8.12 17.85
N ASP A 297 -5.76 8.55 16.58
CA ASP A 297 -5.98 7.65 15.45
C ASP A 297 -4.76 6.74 15.21
N TRP A 298 -3.56 7.29 15.34
CA TRP A 298 -2.34 6.49 15.30
C TRP A 298 -2.34 5.38 16.36
N ASN A 299 -2.65 5.72 17.62
CA ASN A 299 -2.72 4.73 18.69
C ASN A 299 -3.79 3.66 18.42
N GLN A 300 -4.95 4.04 17.87
CA GLN A 300 -5.98 3.07 17.48
C GLN A 300 -5.48 2.09 16.41
N LEU A 301 -4.73 2.59 15.41
CA LEU A 301 -4.17 1.72 14.35
C LEU A 301 -3.13 0.75 14.89
N ILE A 302 -2.15 1.22 15.69
CA ILE A 302 -1.05 0.36 16.19
C ILE A 302 -1.47 -0.62 17.29
N THR A 303 -2.54 -0.31 18.03
CA THR A 303 -3.04 -1.19 19.10
C THR A 303 -4.16 -2.12 18.63
N ASN A 304 -4.62 -1.99 17.40
CA ASN A 304 -5.65 -2.85 16.84
C ASN A 304 -5.13 -4.29 16.67
N PRO A 305 -5.77 -5.29 17.28
CA PRO A 305 -5.32 -6.68 17.22
C PRO A 305 -5.40 -7.29 15.80
N ASN A 306 -6.15 -6.69 14.88
CA ASN A 306 -6.25 -7.14 13.49
C ASN A 306 -5.21 -6.48 12.57
N HIS A 307 -4.25 -5.70 13.13
CA HIS A 307 -3.10 -5.13 12.43
C HIS A 307 -3.43 -4.40 11.11
N PRO A 308 -4.25 -3.33 11.12
CA PRO A 308 -4.71 -2.65 9.90
C PRO A 308 -3.59 -2.04 9.04
N LEU A 309 -2.39 -1.83 9.57
CA LEU A 309 -1.24 -1.32 8.81
C LEU A 309 -0.44 -2.44 8.10
N MET A 310 -0.72 -3.70 8.41
CA MET A 310 -0.01 -4.84 7.82
C MET A 310 -0.61 -5.20 6.46
N ASN A 311 0.22 -5.26 5.42
CA ASN A 311 -0.19 -5.81 4.13
C ASN A 311 -0.24 -7.34 4.19
N LYS A 312 -1.39 -7.89 4.58
CA LYS A 312 -1.58 -9.33 4.77
C LYS A 312 -1.35 -10.15 3.51
N ALA A 313 -1.47 -9.55 2.33
CA ALA A 313 -1.24 -10.24 1.06
C ALA A 313 0.21 -10.73 0.91
N ILE A 314 1.18 -10.01 1.50
CA ILE A 314 2.62 -10.29 1.39
C ILE A 314 3.33 -10.47 2.73
N GLN A 315 2.65 -10.18 3.86
CA GLN A 315 3.27 -10.19 5.19
C GLN A 315 2.67 -11.25 6.12
N ASP A 316 1.40 -11.63 5.90
CA ASP A 316 0.73 -12.60 6.76
C ASP A 316 1.22 -14.02 6.45
N GLN A 317 1.94 -14.61 7.41
CA GLN A 317 2.59 -15.91 7.27
C GLN A 317 1.76 -16.96 8.04
N LEU A 318 0.90 -17.67 7.34
CA LEU A 318 -0.03 -18.62 7.92
C LEU A 318 0.09 -20.01 7.28
N ALA A 319 -0.32 -21.03 8.04
CA ALA A 319 -0.41 -22.38 7.53
C ALA A 319 -1.38 -22.44 6.33
N PRO A 320 -0.96 -22.98 5.16
CA PRO A 320 -1.80 -23.01 3.96
C PRO A 320 -2.92 -24.07 3.99
N GLY A 321 -2.87 -24.97 4.94
CA GLY A 321 -3.81 -26.09 5.01
C GLY A 321 -3.85 -26.91 3.72
N SER A 322 -5.00 -27.40 3.36
CA SER A 322 -5.17 -28.31 2.21
C SER A 322 -4.82 -27.73 0.83
N THR A 323 -4.54 -26.41 0.70
CA THR A 323 -4.00 -25.86 -0.55
C THR A 323 -2.60 -26.39 -0.84
N PHE A 324 -1.83 -26.70 0.20
CA PHE A 324 -0.50 -27.30 0.09
C PHE A 324 -0.51 -28.71 -0.54
N LYS A 325 -1.65 -29.40 -0.55
CA LYS A 325 -1.77 -30.72 -1.17
C LYS A 325 -1.52 -30.72 -2.68
N VAL A 326 -1.66 -29.55 -3.35
CA VAL A 326 -1.28 -29.39 -4.76
C VAL A 326 0.23 -29.55 -4.92
N ILE A 327 1.00 -28.90 -4.04
CA ILE A 327 2.48 -29.02 -4.01
C ILE A 327 2.88 -30.48 -3.70
N MET A 328 2.23 -31.11 -2.73
CA MET A 328 2.42 -32.50 -2.39
C MET A 328 2.13 -33.46 -3.56
N SER A 329 1.07 -33.15 -4.34
CA SER A 329 0.72 -33.94 -5.53
C SER A 329 1.79 -33.81 -6.60
N ALA A 330 2.31 -32.62 -6.85
CA ALA A 330 3.41 -32.40 -7.77
C ALA A 330 4.66 -33.16 -7.34
N ALA A 331 5.07 -33.05 -6.08
CA ALA A 331 6.21 -33.80 -5.53
C ALA A 331 6.02 -35.30 -5.67
N GLY A 332 4.87 -35.83 -5.28
CA GLY A 332 4.59 -37.26 -5.30
C GLY A 332 4.54 -37.86 -6.70
N LEU A 333 4.00 -37.15 -7.67
CA LEU A 333 3.93 -37.55 -9.07
C LEU A 333 5.29 -37.44 -9.75
N GLN A 334 6.04 -36.36 -9.53
CA GLN A 334 7.37 -36.17 -10.11
C GLN A 334 8.40 -37.18 -9.57
N GLU A 335 8.30 -37.59 -8.30
CA GLU A 335 9.15 -38.63 -7.70
C GLU A 335 8.66 -40.08 -7.99
N GLY A 336 7.57 -40.24 -8.75
CA GLY A 336 7.04 -41.56 -9.09
C GLY A 336 6.34 -42.30 -7.93
N VAL A 337 6.12 -41.64 -6.80
CA VAL A 337 5.55 -42.25 -5.59
C VAL A 337 4.01 -42.30 -5.64
N ALA A 338 3.37 -41.34 -6.27
CA ALA A 338 1.92 -41.19 -6.21
C ALA A 338 1.15 -41.86 -7.37
N GLN A 339 1.80 -42.24 -8.50
CA GLN A 339 1.14 -42.78 -9.69
C GLN A 339 0.28 -44.00 -9.39
N ASP A 340 0.88 -45.01 -8.72
CA ASP A 340 0.23 -46.27 -8.42
C ASP A 340 -0.24 -46.37 -6.98
N MET A 341 -0.19 -45.26 -6.23
CA MET A 341 -0.55 -45.27 -4.82
C MET A 341 -2.07 -45.30 -4.64
N HIS A 342 -2.56 -46.32 -3.96
CA HIS A 342 -3.93 -46.46 -3.50
C HIS A 342 -3.96 -46.44 -1.98
N VAL A 343 -4.86 -45.68 -1.40
CA VAL A 343 -5.02 -45.54 0.06
C VAL A 343 -6.46 -45.79 0.44
N ASN A 344 -6.68 -46.68 1.42
CA ASN A 344 -8.01 -46.88 1.99
C ASN A 344 -8.22 -45.92 3.16
N CYS A 345 -9.05 -44.90 2.95
CA CYS A 345 -9.40 -43.92 3.96
C CYS A 345 -10.65 -44.33 4.74
N VAL A 346 -10.46 -44.70 5.98
CA VAL A 346 -11.49 -45.06 6.95
C VAL A 346 -11.74 -43.94 7.99
N GLY A 347 -11.59 -42.69 7.56
CA GLY A 347 -11.74 -41.51 8.43
C GLY A 347 -10.45 -41.10 9.15
N GLY A 348 -9.32 -41.64 8.74
CA GLY A 348 -7.98 -41.34 9.28
C GLY A 348 -7.02 -42.50 9.15
N GLY A 349 -5.84 -42.37 9.77
CA GLY A 349 -4.77 -43.38 9.78
C GLY A 349 -3.82 -43.18 10.95
N THR A 350 -3.13 -44.28 11.33
CA THR A 350 -2.09 -44.25 12.38
C THR A 350 -0.70 -44.10 11.77
N PHE A 351 -0.01 -43.01 12.13
CA PHE A 351 1.35 -42.73 11.69
C PHE A 351 2.23 -42.45 12.91
N TYR A 352 3.37 -43.08 12.97
CA TYR A 352 4.32 -42.97 14.09
C TYR A 352 3.68 -43.16 15.48
N GLY A 353 2.70 -44.09 15.57
CA GLY A 353 1.99 -44.40 16.83
C GLY A 353 0.88 -43.46 17.23
N ARG A 354 0.60 -42.40 16.44
CA ARG A 354 -0.49 -41.44 16.66
C ARG A 354 -1.55 -41.57 15.57
N PHE A 355 -2.82 -41.48 15.94
CA PHE A 355 -3.92 -41.44 14.98
C PHE A 355 -4.15 -40.02 14.48
N PHE A 356 -4.18 -39.86 13.15
CA PHE A 356 -4.48 -38.61 12.45
C PHE A 356 -5.84 -38.75 11.76
N HIS A 357 -6.72 -37.79 11.98
CA HIS A 357 -8.08 -37.82 11.46
C HIS A 357 -8.14 -37.30 10.01
N CYS A 358 -9.16 -37.77 9.28
CA CYS A 358 -9.60 -37.21 8.00
C CYS A 358 -11.05 -36.77 8.14
N ASP A 359 -11.46 -35.77 7.38
CA ASP A 359 -12.82 -35.18 7.47
C ASP A 359 -13.93 -36.22 7.23
N ARG A 360 -13.67 -37.23 6.39
CA ARG A 360 -14.66 -38.22 5.95
C ARG A 360 -14.03 -39.59 5.74
N HIS A 361 -14.89 -40.60 5.64
CA HIS A 361 -14.55 -41.90 5.11
C HIS A 361 -14.61 -41.84 3.58
N HIS A 362 -13.49 -41.93 2.91
CA HIS A 362 -13.41 -41.83 1.44
C HIS A 362 -13.31 -43.19 0.73
N GLY A 363 -13.06 -44.27 1.48
CA GLY A 363 -12.78 -45.58 0.90
C GLY A 363 -11.42 -45.66 0.21
N VAL A 364 -11.28 -46.55 -0.75
CA VAL A 364 -10.04 -46.70 -1.53
C VAL A 364 -9.99 -45.65 -2.64
N LEU A 365 -8.92 -44.87 -2.68
CA LEU A 365 -8.75 -43.79 -3.66
C LEU A 365 -7.29 -43.64 -4.10
N ASN A 366 -7.11 -43.17 -5.32
CA ASN A 366 -5.84 -42.77 -5.91
C ASN A 366 -5.65 -41.25 -5.87
N ILE A 367 -4.54 -40.76 -6.43
CA ILE A 367 -4.19 -39.30 -6.43
C ILE A 367 -5.23 -38.45 -7.12
N SER A 368 -5.79 -38.86 -8.29
CA SER A 368 -6.78 -38.13 -9.05
C SER A 368 -8.11 -37.94 -8.29
N GLN A 369 -8.43 -38.89 -7.39
CA GLN A 369 -9.59 -38.82 -6.49
C GLN A 369 -9.26 -38.09 -5.18
N ALA A 370 -8.00 -38.16 -4.72
CA ALA A 370 -7.58 -37.55 -3.47
C ALA A 370 -7.51 -36.02 -3.54
N ILE A 371 -7.15 -35.43 -4.70
CA ILE A 371 -7.06 -33.99 -4.90
C ILE A 371 -8.43 -33.32 -4.74
N PRO A 372 -9.50 -33.69 -5.51
CA PRO A 372 -10.80 -33.05 -5.42
C PRO A 372 -11.51 -33.28 -4.09
N LEU A 373 -11.34 -34.48 -3.50
CA LEU A 373 -11.93 -34.82 -2.20
C LEU A 373 -11.10 -34.31 -1.02
N SER A 374 -9.90 -33.81 -1.27
CA SER A 374 -8.98 -33.29 -0.25
C SER A 374 -8.66 -34.32 0.87
N CYS A 375 -8.51 -35.62 0.54
CA CYS A 375 -8.37 -36.70 1.51
C CYS A 375 -7.07 -36.61 2.32
N ASP A 376 -7.13 -36.24 3.61
CA ASP A 376 -5.95 -36.13 4.47
C ASP A 376 -5.21 -37.43 4.60
N THR A 377 -5.91 -38.56 4.75
CA THR A 377 -5.27 -39.89 4.90
C THR A 377 -4.35 -40.23 3.72
N PHE A 378 -4.76 -39.85 2.49
CA PHE A 378 -3.92 -40.05 1.31
C PHE A 378 -2.63 -39.22 1.42
N PHE A 379 -2.77 -37.92 1.76
CA PHE A 379 -1.63 -37.03 1.84
C PHE A 379 -0.73 -37.26 3.06
N TYR A 380 -1.26 -37.79 4.17
CA TYR A 380 -0.43 -38.30 5.28
C TYR A 380 0.45 -39.47 4.82
N THR A 381 -0.14 -40.40 4.08
CA THR A 381 0.60 -41.56 3.54
C THR A 381 1.65 -41.10 2.54
N LEU A 382 1.32 -40.14 1.67
CA LEU A 382 2.25 -39.58 0.70
C LEU A 382 3.40 -38.85 1.41
N ALA A 383 3.10 -38.04 2.42
CA ALA A 383 4.11 -37.32 3.20
C ALA A 383 5.08 -38.26 3.91
N GLN A 384 4.58 -39.37 4.49
CA GLN A 384 5.42 -40.37 5.11
C GLN A 384 6.39 -41.03 4.12
N LYS A 385 5.94 -41.25 2.87
CA LYS A 385 6.76 -41.85 1.81
C LYS A 385 7.80 -40.88 1.24
N LEU A 386 7.45 -39.61 1.04
CA LEU A 386 8.34 -38.59 0.49
C LEU A 386 9.40 -38.13 1.50
N GLY A 387 9.03 -38.00 2.76
CA GLY A 387 9.88 -37.38 3.78
C GLY A 387 9.96 -35.85 3.65
N ILE A 388 10.39 -35.21 4.75
CA ILE A 388 10.35 -33.73 4.84
C ILE A 388 11.27 -33.04 3.82
N ASP A 389 12.47 -33.55 3.59
CA ASP A 389 13.44 -32.88 2.73
C ASP A 389 13.03 -32.94 1.24
N THR A 390 12.36 -34.01 0.79
CA THR A 390 11.77 -34.08 -0.55
C THR A 390 10.62 -33.09 -0.67
N ILE A 391 9.74 -32.98 0.34
CA ILE A 391 8.63 -32.02 0.37
C ILE A 391 9.19 -30.60 0.32
N ALA A 392 10.18 -30.28 1.14
CA ALA A 392 10.84 -28.98 1.18
C ALA A 392 11.52 -28.63 -0.15
N LYS A 393 12.17 -29.57 -0.81
CA LYS A 393 12.79 -29.40 -2.13
C LYS A 393 11.77 -28.88 -3.16
N TYR A 394 10.62 -29.55 -3.27
CA TYR A 394 9.59 -29.14 -4.23
C TYR A 394 8.89 -27.83 -3.82
N ALA A 395 8.54 -27.68 -2.55
CA ALA A 395 7.92 -26.45 -2.06
C ALA A 395 8.81 -25.22 -2.30
N THR A 396 10.11 -25.34 -2.02
CA THR A 396 11.08 -24.26 -2.28
C THR A 396 11.29 -24.04 -3.79
N ALA A 397 11.34 -25.09 -4.60
CA ALA A 397 11.41 -24.96 -6.06
C ALA A 397 10.19 -24.25 -6.66
N PHE A 398 9.03 -24.36 -6.01
CA PHE A 398 7.81 -23.61 -6.39
C PHE A 398 7.69 -22.24 -5.70
N GLY A 399 8.75 -21.78 -5.02
CA GLY A 399 8.85 -20.43 -4.45
C GLY A 399 8.29 -20.26 -3.04
N LEU A 400 7.91 -21.35 -2.33
CA LEU A 400 7.48 -21.26 -0.94
C LEU A 400 8.66 -21.20 0.01
N GLY A 401 8.50 -20.54 1.17
CA GLY A 401 9.56 -20.37 2.16
C GLY A 401 10.66 -19.38 1.76
N GLN A 402 10.42 -18.55 0.75
CA GLN A 402 11.33 -17.52 0.26
C GLN A 402 10.54 -16.35 -0.32
N LYS A 403 11.13 -15.15 -0.31
CA LYS A 403 10.49 -13.98 -0.92
C LYS A 403 10.28 -14.18 -2.42
N THR A 404 9.17 -13.71 -2.96
CA THR A 404 8.90 -13.73 -4.40
C THR A 404 9.71 -12.66 -5.14
N GLY A 405 10.05 -11.59 -4.44
CA GLY A 405 10.73 -10.42 -4.98
C GLY A 405 9.76 -9.42 -5.62
N ILE A 406 8.50 -9.39 -5.18
CA ILE A 406 7.56 -8.34 -5.59
C ILE A 406 8.13 -6.95 -5.29
N ASP A 407 7.82 -5.98 -6.13
CA ASP A 407 8.24 -4.58 -6.03
C ASP A 407 7.46 -3.78 -4.95
N LEU A 408 7.21 -4.41 -3.82
CA LEU A 408 6.59 -3.81 -2.63
C LEU A 408 7.45 -4.07 -1.39
N PRO A 409 7.50 -3.11 -0.44
CA PRO A 409 8.31 -3.23 0.75
C PRO A 409 7.74 -4.27 1.74
N ASN A 410 8.62 -4.75 2.61
CA ASN A 410 8.26 -5.59 3.77
C ASN A 410 7.69 -6.97 3.43
N GLU A 411 7.95 -7.52 2.24
CA GLU A 411 7.57 -8.90 1.91
C GLU A 411 8.20 -9.89 2.89
N MET A 412 7.41 -10.86 3.35
CA MET A 412 7.84 -11.94 4.24
C MET A 412 8.13 -13.24 3.47
N ALA A 413 9.15 -13.96 3.93
CA ALA A 413 9.61 -15.17 3.24
C ALA A 413 8.73 -16.41 3.49
N GLY A 414 7.91 -16.42 4.53
CA GLY A 414 7.27 -17.65 4.98
C GLY A 414 8.25 -18.64 5.62
N VAL A 415 7.78 -19.83 5.92
CA VAL A 415 8.59 -20.92 6.49
C VAL A 415 8.29 -22.21 5.75
N MET A 416 9.34 -22.88 5.26
CA MET A 416 9.27 -24.23 4.77
C MET A 416 10.20 -25.11 5.61
N PRO A 417 9.65 -25.97 6.49
CA PRO A 417 10.46 -26.81 7.37
C PRO A 417 11.21 -27.88 6.58
N SER A 418 12.46 -28.17 7.02
CA SER A 418 13.32 -29.21 6.51
C SER A 418 14.24 -29.71 7.63
N THR A 419 14.96 -30.80 7.44
CA THR A 419 15.96 -31.22 8.42
C THR A 419 17.04 -30.16 8.65
N GLN A 420 17.44 -29.45 7.60
CA GLN A 420 18.40 -28.35 7.68
C GLN A 420 17.81 -27.14 8.40
N TRP A 421 16.57 -26.76 8.09
CA TRP A 421 15.88 -25.63 8.72
C TRP A 421 15.72 -25.84 10.23
N GLU A 422 15.30 -27.03 10.66
CA GLU A 422 15.15 -27.41 12.06
C GLU A 422 16.47 -27.30 12.82
N MET A 423 17.55 -27.86 12.22
CA MET A 423 18.89 -27.80 12.81
C MET A 423 19.41 -26.36 12.93
N LYS A 424 19.15 -25.53 11.91
CA LYS A 424 19.59 -24.12 11.87
C LYS A 424 18.89 -23.27 12.92
N ASN A 425 17.57 -23.44 13.08
CA ASN A 425 16.76 -22.52 13.88
C ASN A 425 16.56 -23.00 15.33
N PHE A 426 16.50 -24.31 15.55
CA PHE A 426 16.24 -24.89 16.88
C PHE A 426 17.39 -25.74 17.44
N HIS A 427 18.45 -25.98 16.65
CA HIS A 427 19.60 -26.80 17.02
C HIS A 427 19.23 -28.23 17.44
N GLN A 428 18.16 -28.76 16.86
CA GLN A 428 17.66 -30.11 17.14
C GLN A 428 17.44 -30.91 15.86
N ARG A 429 17.36 -32.24 16.00
CA ARG A 429 17.02 -33.12 14.87
C ARG A 429 15.53 -32.99 14.56
N TYR A 430 15.21 -32.94 13.27
CA TYR A 430 13.83 -32.97 12.80
C TYR A 430 13.12 -34.25 13.26
N TYR A 431 11.93 -34.12 13.79
CA TYR A 431 11.12 -35.27 14.21
C TYR A 431 10.24 -35.77 13.05
N PRO A 432 10.44 -37.02 12.56
CA PRO A 432 9.73 -37.52 11.37
C PRO A 432 8.20 -37.48 11.48
N GLY A 433 7.65 -37.53 12.69
CA GLY A 433 6.21 -37.41 12.93
C GLY A 433 5.62 -36.03 12.53
N ASN A 434 6.42 -34.97 12.52
CA ASN A 434 6.00 -33.63 12.11
C ASN A 434 5.71 -33.57 10.60
N THR A 435 6.37 -34.41 9.78
CA THR A 435 6.15 -34.54 8.34
C THR A 435 4.67 -34.78 8.00
N ILE A 436 3.97 -35.54 8.85
CA ILE A 436 2.56 -35.88 8.62
C ILE A 436 1.70 -34.62 8.60
N SER A 437 1.90 -33.71 9.56
CA SER A 437 1.20 -32.40 9.60
C SER A 437 1.60 -31.49 8.42
N VAL A 438 2.90 -31.45 8.07
CA VAL A 438 3.39 -30.69 6.93
C VAL A 438 2.76 -31.17 5.62
N GLY A 439 2.54 -32.48 5.47
CA GLY A 439 1.92 -33.08 4.28
C GLY A 439 0.50 -32.57 3.95
N ILE A 440 -0.18 -31.94 4.91
CA ILE A 440 -1.48 -31.29 4.71
C ILE A 440 -1.41 -29.76 4.90
N GLY A 441 -0.21 -29.19 4.85
CA GLY A 441 0.01 -27.74 4.98
C GLY A 441 -0.25 -27.21 6.38
N GLN A 442 0.06 -28.01 7.41
CA GLN A 442 -0.05 -27.65 8.82
C GLN A 442 1.34 -27.72 9.48
N GLY A 443 1.39 -27.60 10.80
CA GLY A 443 2.65 -27.61 11.55
C GLY A 443 3.39 -26.28 11.38
N GLU A 444 4.68 -26.35 11.07
CA GLU A 444 5.55 -25.17 10.96
C GLU A 444 5.54 -24.51 9.57
N THR A 445 4.81 -25.11 8.61
CA THR A 445 4.68 -24.54 7.26
C THR A 445 3.88 -23.23 7.30
N GLN A 446 4.50 -22.14 6.82
CA GLN A 446 3.88 -20.82 6.75
C GLN A 446 4.11 -20.20 5.38
N VAL A 447 3.06 -19.68 4.77
CA VAL A 447 3.10 -19.04 3.45
C VAL A 447 2.29 -17.76 3.44
N THR A 448 2.62 -16.84 2.51
CA THR A 448 1.79 -15.66 2.26
C THR A 448 0.77 -15.97 1.15
N PRO A 449 -0.35 -15.20 1.08
CA PRO A 449 -1.32 -15.30 -0.02
C PRO A 449 -0.67 -15.16 -1.41
N LEU A 450 0.26 -14.22 -1.56
CA LEU A 450 1.00 -14.03 -2.80
C LEU A 450 1.83 -15.26 -3.20
N GLN A 451 2.58 -15.83 -2.26
CA GLN A 451 3.36 -17.04 -2.52
C GLN A 451 2.47 -18.18 -2.99
N LEU A 452 1.30 -18.35 -2.39
CA LEU A 452 0.38 -19.42 -2.72
C LEU A 452 -0.25 -19.23 -4.10
N ALA A 453 -0.67 -17.99 -4.45
CA ALA A 453 -1.15 -17.64 -5.78
C ALA A 453 -0.10 -17.98 -6.85
N ARG A 454 1.13 -17.50 -6.65
CA ARG A 454 2.25 -17.74 -7.55
C ARG A 454 2.56 -19.23 -7.71
N ALA A 455 2.65 -19.96 -6.60
CA ALA A 455 3.00 -21.39 -6.62
C ALA A 455 1.96 -22.24 -7.37
N LEU A 456 0.66 -22.04 -7.09
CA LEU A 456 -0.39 -22.82 -7.74
C LEU A 456 -0.59 -22.39 -9.20
N GLY A 457 -0.47 -21.09 -9.49
CA GLY A 457 -0.50 -20.57 -10.85
C GLY A 457 0.64 -21.10 -11.71
N GLY A 458 1.86 -21.10 -11.18
CA GLY A 458 3.04 -21.66 -11.86
C GLY A 458 2.93 -23.17 -12.11
N ILE A 459 2.40 -23.92 -11.14
CA ILE A 459 2.12 -25.36 -11.36
C ILE A 459 1.10 -25.55 -12.50
N ALA A 460 0.05 -24.72 -12.55
CA ALA A 460 -0.94 -24.78 -13.63
C ALA A 460 -0.39 -24.27 -14.98
N SER A 461 0.72 -23.56 -14.99
CA SER A 461 1.47 -23.07 -16.15
C SER A 461 2.68 -23.95 -16.48
N ASP A 462 2.58 -25.25 -16.26
CA ASP A 462 3.62 -26.25 -16.56
C ASP A 462 4.97 -25.99 -15.87
N GLY A 463 4.94 -25.38 -14.67
CA GLY A 463 6.13 -25.11 -13.88
C GLY A 463 6.86 -23.81 -14.21
N HIS A 464 6.19 -22.87 -14.87
CA HIS A 464 6.69 -21.51 -15.07
C HIS A 464 6.22 -20.60 -13.93
N PHE A 465 7.14 -20.14 -13.10
CA PHE A 465 6.86 -19.27 -11.94
C PHE A 465 7.48 -17.91 -12.18
N VAL A 466 6.65 -16.92 -12.48
CA VAL A 466 7.11 -15.55 -12.78
C VAL A 466 7.22 -14.69 -11.52
N ARG A 467 8.09 -13.68 -11.56
CA ARG A 467 8.24 -12.70 -10.50
C ARG A 467 7.02 -11.77 -10.49
N PRO A 468 6.28 -11.65 -9.36
CA PRO A 468 5.17 -10.72 -9.26
C PRO A 468 5.65 -9.27 -9.29
N HIS A 469 4.83 -8.36 -9.86
CA HIS A 469 5.08 -6.92 -9.85
C HIS A 469 3.78 -6.12 -9.95
N VAL A 470 3.80 -4.91 -9.39
CA VAL A 470 2.68 -3.96 -9.42
C VAL A 470 2.91 -2.81 -10.40
N VAL A 471 4.15 -2.60 -10.84
CA VAL A 471 4.52 -1.63 -11.88
C VAL A 471 5.29 -2.35 -12.97
N ASP A 472 4.81 -2.27 -14.22
CA ASP A 472 5.58 -2.72 -15.38
C ASP A 472 6.62 -1.65 -15.75
N PRO A 473 7.92 -1.89 -15.52
CA PRO A 473 8.96 -0.90 -15.76
C PRO A 473 9.14 -0.55 -17.24
N ILE A 474 8.78 -1.45 -18.15
CA ILE A 474 8.87 -1.24 -19.61
C ILE A 474 7.71 -0.35 -20.06
N ALA A 475 6.47 -0.66 -19.66
CA ALA A 475 5.30 0.14 -19.98
C ALA A 475 5.42 1.58 -19.46
N ASN A 476 6.03 1.76 -18.28
CA ASN A 476 6.31 3.05 -17.66
C ASN A 476 7.60 3.72 -18.18
N LYS A 477 8.36 3.09 -19.07
CA LYS A 477 9.62 3.60 -19.63
C LYS A 477 10.64 3.99 -18.55
N LEU A 478 10.70 3.23 -17.45
CA LEU A 478 11.63 3.50 -16.37
C LEU A 478 13.08 3.27 -16.82
N PRO A 479 14.05 4.09 -16.39
CA PRO A 479 15.46 3.91 -16.70
C PRO A 479 15.97 2.52 -16.30
N ALA A 480 16.85 1.92 -17.11
CA ALA A 480 17.39 0.58 -16.84
C ALA A 480 18.12 0.48 -15.49
N GLU A 481 18.81 1.54 -15.09
CA GLU A 481 19.48 1.64 -13.80
C GLU A 481 18.47 1.58 -12.64
N PHE A 482 17.34 2.29 -12.76
CA PHE A 482 16.28 2.26 -11.77
C PHE A 482 15.60 0.88 -11.71
N GLN A 483 15.35 0.25 -12.87
CA GLN A 483 14.82 -1.12 -12.91
C GLN A 483 15.74 -2.12 -12.19
N GLN A 484 17.06 -1.97 -12.35
CA GLN A 484 18.03 -2.81 -11.66
C GLN A 484 18.04 -2.52 -10.15
N ALA A 485 18.01 -1.25 -9.76
CA ALA A 485 17.95 -0.85 -8.35
C ALA A 485 16.70 -1.42 -7.64
N ILE A 486 15.54 -1.44 -8.30
CA ILE A 486 14.33 -2.09 -7.77
C ILE A 486 14.55 -3.59 -7.58
N LYS A 487 15.14 -4.29 -8.57
CA LYS A 487 15.43 -5.73 -8.44
C LYS A 487 16.38 -6.03 -7.29
N ASP A 488 17.39 -5.19 -7.10
CA ASP A 488 18.37 -5.35 -6.02
C ASP A 488 17.78 -5.02 -4.64
N SER A 489 16.86 -4.07 -4.58
CA SER A 489 16.17 -3.66 -3.35
C SER A 489 15.15 -4.70 -2.86
N PHE A 490 14.54 -5.44 -3.78
CA PHE A 490 13.57 -6.50 -3.49
C PHE A 490 14.08 -7.87 -3.96
N PRO A 491 15.10 -8.43 -3.29
CA PRO A 491 15.64 -9.73 -3.64
C PRO A 491 14.61 -10.82 -3.34
N GLY A 492 14.47 -11.77 -4.27
CA GLY A 492 13.56 -12.89 -4.15
C GLY A 492 13.98 -14.03 -5.07
N SER A 493 13.11 -15.04 -5.17
CA SER A 493 13.35 -16.19 -6.04
C SER A 493 13.35 -15.84 -7.55
N GLY A 494 12.83 -14.65 -7.91
CA GLY A 494 12.74 -14.25 -9.32
C GLY A 494 11.88 -15.20 -10.16
N ASP A 495 12.14 -15.25 -11.46
CA ASP A 495 11.51 -16.24 -12.33
C ASP A 495 12.15 -17.62 -12.12
N ILE A 496 11.32 -18.64 -12.06
CA ILE A 496 11.75 -20.04 -11.87
C ILE A 496 11.11 -20.88 -12.96
N ASP A 497 11.92 -21.69 -13.63
CA ASP A 497 11.47 -22.74 -14.55
C ASP A 497 11.73 -24.10 -13.91
N PHE A 498 10.64 -24.81 -13.61
CA PHE A 498 10.67 -26.17 -13.09
C PHE A 498 9.63 -27.01 -13.84
N PRO A 499 9.93 -27.44 -15.09
CA PRO A 499 8.96 -28.12 -15.95
C PRO A 499 8.42 -29.39 -15.30
N LEU A 500 7.12 -29.58 -15.39
CA LEU A 500 6.43 -30.76 -14.87
C LEU A 500 6.28 -31.81 -15.95
N ASN A 501 6.29 -33.10 -15.54
CA ASN A 501 5.90 -34.16 -16.48
C ASN A 501 4.46 -33.92 -16.95
N PRO A 502 4.15 -34.09 -18.25
CA PRO A 502 2.80 -33.82 -18.79
C PRO A 502 1.68 -34.55 -18.06
N ASP A 503 1.89 -35.80 -17.66
CA ASP A 503 0.90 -36.57 -16.86
C ASP A 503 0.72 -35.99 -15.47
N THR A 504 1.80 -35.53 -14.82
CA THR A 504 1.75 -34.83 -13.52
C THR A 504 0.91 -33.56 -13.63
N TRP A 505 1.22 -32.74 -14.61
CA TRP A 505 0.48 -31.49 -14.87
C TRP A 505 -1.00 -31.73 -15.14
N ALA A 506 -1.33 -32.72 -15.99
CA ALA A 506 -2.69 -33.07 -16.32
C ALA A 506 -3.48 -33.55 -15.08
N ILE A 507 -2.92 -34.50 -14.31
CA ILE A 507 -3.58 -35.04 -13.11
C ILE A 507 -3.88 -33.94 -12.08
N ILE A 508 -2.95 -33.02 -11.85
CA ILE A 508 -3.11 -31.94 -10.86
C ILE A 508 -4.20 -30.98 -11.32
N THR A 509 -4.10 -30.47 -12.55
CA THR A 509 -5.04 -29.47 -13.07
C THR A 509 -6.45 -30.00 -13.23
N ASP A 510 -6.60 -31.27 -13.65
CA ASP A 510 -7.89 -31.94 -13.73
C ASP A 510 -8.47 -32.22 -12.32
N GLY A 511 -7.63 -32.57 -11.35
CA GLY A 511 -8.03 -32.74 -9.96
C GLY A 511 -8.50 -31.43 -9.32
N MET A 512 -7.86 -30.32 -9.64
CA MET A 512 -8.28 -28.97 -9.19
C MET A 512 -9.59 -28.54 -9.87
N ALA A 513 -9.82 -28.85 -11.15
CA ALA A 513 -11.09 -28.59 -11.84
C ALA A 513 -12.20 -29.48 -11.26
N ALA A 514 -11.93 -30.73 -10.93
CA ALA A 514 -12.89 -31.60 -10.25
C ALA A 514 -13.26 -31.09 -8.85
N ALA A 515 -12.35 -30.42 -8.15
CA ALA A 515 -12.64 -29.84 -6.84
C ALA A 515 -13.69 -28.73 -6.91
N THR A 516 -13.74 -27.96 -7.98
CA THR A 516 -14.74 -26.89 -8.21
C THR A 516 -16.03 -27.39 -8.87
N THR A 517 -16.08 -28.62 -9.38
CA THR A 517 -17.29 -29.19 -9.99
C THR A 517 -18.02 -30.17 -9.06
N THR A 518 -17.31 -31.14 -8.51
CA THR A 518 -17.89 -32.23 -7.68
C THR A 518 -17.22 -32.36 -6.31
N GLY A 519 -16.14 -31.63 -6.06
CA GLY A 519 -15.31 -31.73 -4.85
C GLY A 519 -15.65 -30.67 -3.79
N THR A 520 -14.63 -30.29 -3.02
CA THR A 520 -14.75 -29.44 -1.82
C THR A 520 -15.18 -27.98 -2.10
N ALA A 521 -15.05 -27.51 -3.34
CA ALA A 521 -15.43 -26.18 -3.80
C ALA A 521 -16.64 -26.19 -4.76
N ALA A 522 -17.39 -27.29 -4.85
CA ALA A 522 -18.51 -27.42 -5.79
C ALA A 522 -19.58 -26.34 -5.62
N ALA A 523 -19.74 -25.81 -4.39
CA ALA A 523 -20.67 -24.69 -4.13
C ALA A 523 -20.29 -23.37 -4.83
N ALA A 524 -19.02 -23.21 -5.22
CA ALA A 524 -18.50 -22.05 -5.95
C ALA A 524 -18.33 -22.33 -7.47
N HIS A 525 -18.95 -23.39 -7.97
CA HIS A 525 -18.87 -23.77 -9.38
C HIS A 525 -19.34 -22.63 -10.31
N LEU A 526 -18.63 -22.43 -11.41
CA LEU A 526 -18.95 -21.44 -12.45
C LEU A 526 -19.32 -22.17 -13.74
N GLU A 527 -20.61 -22.17 -14.10
CA GLU A 527 -21.10 -22.85 -15.30
C GLU A 527 -20.51 -22.22 -16.59
N GLY A 528 -20.02 -23.05 -17.48
CA GLY A 528 -19.45 -22.58 -18.76
C GLY A 528 -18.10 -21.87 -18.64
N ILE A 529 -17.44 -21.96 -17.47
CA ILE A 529 -16.08 -21.42 -17.24
C ILE A 529 -15.17 -22.60 -16.82
N ASP A 530 -14.00 -22.69 -17.45
CA ASP A 530 -12.96 -23.69 -17.09
C ASP A 530 -12.26 -23.28 -15.79
N PHE A 531 -13.03 -23.27 -14.70
CA PHE A 531 -12.61 -22.85 -13.37
C PHE A 531 -12.01 -24.03 -12.59
N ALA A 532 -10.79 -23.88 -12.13
CA ALA A 532 -10.10 -24.83 -11.28
C ALA A 532 -9.65 -24.19 -9.98
N GLY A 533 -9.56 -24.95 -8.92
CA GLY A 533 -9.07 -24.42 -7.64
C GLY A 533 -8.93 -25.47 -6.54
N LYS A 534 -8.44 -25.02 -5.39
CA LYS A 534 -8.25 -25.84 -4.19
C LYS A 534 -8.60 -25.06 -2.94
N THR A 535 -9.49 -25.65 -2.13
CA THR A 535 -9.82 -25.18 -0.78
C THR A 535 -8.74 -25.51 0.22
N GLY A 536 -8.56 -24.66 1.22
CA GLY A 536 -7.77 -24.91 2.41
C GLY A 536 -8.54 -24.51 3.67
N THR A 537 -8.37 -25.27 4.73
CA THR A 537 -8.83 -24.95 6.08
C THR A 537 -7.66 -25.20 7.01
N ALA A 538 -7.15 -24.16 7.63
CA ALA A 538 -5.94 -24.23 8.46
C ALA A 538 -6.28 -23.96 9.92
N GLN A 539 -5.92 -24.89 10.80
CA GLN A 539 -6.11 -24.75 12.25
C GLN A 539 -5.18 -23.69 12.82
N VAL A 540 -5.71 -22.81 13.67
CA VAL A 540 -4.94 -21.72 14.31
C VAL A 540 -4.26 -22.21 15.60
N VAL A 541 -4.87 -23.17 16.33
CA VAL A 541 -4.31 -23.73 17.57
C VAL A 541 -4.54 -25.24 17.62
N GLY A 542 -3.53 -26.00 17.97
CA GLY A 542 -3.64 -27.45 18.13
C GLY A 542 -4.52 -27.86 19.31
N GLY A 543 -5.52 -28.72 19.05
CA GLY A 543 -6.28 -29.50 20.04
C GLY A 543 -7.42 -28.76 20.74
N GLY A 544 -8.66 -29.09 20.35
CA GLY A 544 -9.92 -28.67 20.95
C GLY A 544 -10.98 -28.40 19.89
N ASP A 545 -12.23 -28.31 20.34
CA ASP A 545 -13.37 -28.05 19.47
C ASP A 545 -13.20 -26.64 18.83
N THR A 546 -12.75 -26.61 17.58
CA THR A 546 -12.30 -25.38 16.88
C THR A 546 -13.44 -24.65 16.15
N HIS A 547 -14.67 -25.20 16.19
CA HIS A 547 -15.82 -24.67 15.42
C HIS A 547 -16.70 -23.65 16.17
N ILE A 548 -16.11 -22.89 17.10
CA ILE A 548 -16.81 -21.75 17.70
C ILE A 548 -16.71 -20.59 16.71
N LYS A 549 -17.77 -20.31 15.95
CA LYS A 549 -17.81 -19.24 14.96
C LYS A 549 -17.34 -17.89 15.53
N GLY A 550 -16.34 -17.29 14.87
CA GLY A 550 -15.85 -15.94 15.17
C GLY A 550 -14.92 -15.83 16.38
N GLY A 551 -14.45 -16.94 16.97
CA GLY A 551 -13.46 -16.92 18.04
C GLY A 551 -12.03 -17.04 17.53
N ALA A 552 -11.04 -16.61 18.33
CA ALA A 552 -9.60 -16.71 18.02
C ALA A 552 -9.09 -18.13 17.70
N LYS A 553 -9.92 -19.17 17.84
CA LYS A 553 -9.62 -20.57 17.51
C LYS A 553 -10.30 -21.06 16.23
N THR A 554 -11.13 -20.23 15.59
CA THR A 554 -11.74 -20.60 14.31
C THR A 554 -10.66 -20.76 13.25
N PRO A 555 -10.69 -21.83 12.44
CA PRO A 555 -9.69 -22.04 11.40
C PRO A 555 -9.65 -20.92 10.37
N ASN A 556 -8.49 -20.70 9.77
CA ASN A 556 -8.33 -19.81 8.62
C ASN A 556 -8.86 -20.49 7.36
N SER A 557 -9.66 -19.75 6.61
CA SER A 557 -10.21 -20.20 5.32
C SER A 557 -9.28 -19.78 4.18
N TRP A 558 -8.89 -20.73 3.35
CA TRP A 558 -8.06 -20.50 2.17
C TRP A 558 -8.73 -21.02 0.91
N PHE A 559 -8.49 -20.32 -0.19
CA PHE A 559 -8.80 -20.82 -1.52
C PHE A 559 -7.81 -20.25 -2.54
N VAL A 560 -7.40 -21.10 -3.48
CA VAL A 560 -6.74 -20.65 -4.71
C VAL A 560 -7.52 -21.15 -5.90
N GLY A 561 -7.92 -20.25 -6.79
CA GLY A 561 -8.67 -20.54 -7.99
C GLY A 561 -8.05 -19.90 -9.21
N MET A 562 -8.29 -20.46 -10.40
CA MET A 562 -7.69 -20.01 -11.64
C MET A 562 -8.54 -20.31 -12.87
N VAL A 563 -8.34 -19.54 -13.92
CA VAL A 563 -9.04 -19.68 -15.22
C VAL A 563 -8.08 -19.34 -16.35
N PRO A 564 -8.02 -20.18 -17.41
CA PRO A 564 -8.46 -21.58 -17.46
C PRO A 564 -7.62 -22.47 -16.54
N ARG A 565 -7.99 -23.74 -16.35
CA ARG A 565 -7.28 -24.68 -15.46
C ARG A 565 -5.83 -24.96 -15.85
N ARG A 566 -5.47 -24.77 -17.14
CA ARG A 566 -4.11 -24.91 -17.68
C ARG A 566 -3.71 -23.62 -18.38
N ASN A 567 -2.46 -23.22 -18.19
CA ASN A 567 -1.94 -21.92 -18.64
C ASN A 567 -2.92 -20.78 -18.30
N PRO A 568 -3.23 -20.60 -17.00
CA PRO A 568 -4.24 -19.67 -16.56
C PRO A 568 -3.88 -18.24 -16.93
N GLU A 569 -4.91 -17.43 -17.22
CA GLU A 569 -4.78 -16.00 -17.46
C GLU A 569 -4.92 -15.20 -16.15
N ILE A 570 -5.57 -15.80 -15.15
CA ILE A 570 -5.73 -15.22 -13.82
C ILE A 570 -5.70 -16.32 -12.77
N VAL A 571 -4.96 -16.07 -11.70
CA VAL A 571 -4.94 -16.86 -10.47
C VAL A 571 -5.33 -15.97 -9.30
N ILE A 572 -6.19 -16.47 -8.43
CA ILE A 572 -6.69 -15.72 -7.27
C ILE A 572 -6.46 -16.54 -6.01
N ALA A 573 -5.68 -16.01 -5.08
CA ALA A 573 -5.58 -16.53 -3.72
C ALA A 573 -6.42 -15.68 -2.76
N VAL A 574 -7.22 -16.34 -1.95
CA VAL A 574 -8.06 -15.73 -0.91
C VAL A 574 -7.71 -16.32 0.44
N LEU A 575 -7.45 -15.46 1.40
CA LEU A 575 -7.32 -15.77 2.82
C LEU A 575 -8.42 -15.03 3.58
N GLN A 576 -9.16 -15.75 4.43
CA GLN A 576 -9.97 -15.16 5.49
C GLN A 576 -9.48 -15.70 6.83
N GLU A 577 -8.93 -14.83 7.65
CA GLU A 577 -8.57 -15.18 9.03
C GLU A 577 -9.83 -15.53 9.80
N HIS A 578 -9.78 -16.64 10.53
CA HIS A 578 -10.94 -17.14 11.30
C HIS A 578 -12.22 -17.33 10.44
N GLY A 579 -12.06 -17.57 9.14
CA GLY A 579 -13.14 -17.70 8.17
C GLY A 579 -13.83 -19.08 8.17
N ASP A 580 -13.38 -20.03 8.99
CA ASP A 580 -13.89 -21.40 9.13
C ASP A 580 -13.58 -22.27 7.88
N TRP A 581 -14.51 -22.42 6.96
CA TRP A 581 -14.36 -23.35 5.83
C TRP A 581 -13.83 -22.70 4.57
N GLY A 582 -12.88 -23.36 3.89
CA GLY A 582 -12.30 -22.91 2.61
C GLY A 582 -13.30 -22.69 1.48
N SER A 583 -14.51 -23.21 1.58
CA SER A 583 -15.61 -22.94 0.63
C SER A 583 -16.07 -21.48 0.65
N LEU A 584 -15.96 -20.78 1.78
CA LEU A 584 -16.32 -19.35 1.86
C LEU A 584 -15.34 -18.51 1.03
N SER A 585 -14.05 -18.77 1.16
CA SER A 585 -13.03 -18.12 0.33
C SER A 585 -13.15 -18.47 -1.16
N ALA A 586 -13.65 -19.66 -1.49
CA ALA A 586 -13.93 -20.05 -2.87
C ALA A 586 -15.00 -19.18 -3.54
N HIS A 587 -16.03 -18.75 -2.81
CA HIS A 587 -17.06 -17.85 -3.34
C HIS A 587 -16.51 -16.46 -3.66
N ILE A 588 -15.59 -15.94 -2.84
CA ILE A 588 -14.91 -14.66 -3.11
C ILE A 588 -14.13 -14.77 -4.42
N ALA A 589 -13.32 -15.83 -4.57
CA ALA A 589 -12.57 -16.05 -5.82
C ALA A 589 -13.49 -16.20 -7.04
N ALA A 590 -14.61 -16.92 -6.90
CA ALA A 590 -15.58 -17.10 -7.98
C ALA A 590 -16.20 -15.77 -8.45
N GLN A 591 -16.51 -14.84 -7.54
CA GLN A 591 -17.01 -13.51 -7.89
C GLN A 591 -15.97 -12.70 -8.71
N ILE A 592 -14.70 -12.72 -8.28
CA ILE A 592 -13.63 -12.01 -8.97
C ILE A 592 -13.37 -12.61 -10.35
N ILE A 593 -13.34 -13.94 -10.46
CA ILE A 593 -13.20 -14.64 -11.75
C ILE A 593 -14.36 -14.32 -12.67
N THR A 594 -15.58 -14.29 -12.15
CA THR A 594 -16.76 -13.91 -12.95
C THR A 594 -16.62 -12.50 -13.51
N THR A 595 -16.16 -11.55 -12.69
CA THR A 595 -15.89 -10.17 -13.14
C THR A 595 -14.83 -10.14 -14.24
N TYR A 596 -13.73 -10.88 -14.06
CA TYR A 596 -12.66 -11.00 -15.05
C TYR A 596 -13.17 -11.54 -16.40
N VAL A 597 -13.87 -12.69 -16.35
CA VAL A 597 -14.38 -13.36 -17.56
C VAL A 597 -15.42 -12.49 -18.28
N ASN A 598 -16.34 -11.85 -17.54
CA ASN A 598 -17.33 -10.96 -18.12
C ASN A 598 -16.67 -9.73 -18.77
N LYS A 599 -15.68 -9.13 -18.12
CA LYS A 599 -14.91 -8.00 -18.68
C LYS A 599 -14.20 -8.40 -19.96
N LYS A 600 -13.55 -9.56 -19.98
CA LYS A 600 -12.88 -10.09 -21.16
C LYS A 600 -13.87 -10.36 -22.30
N ARG A 601 -14.98 -11.04 -22.03
CA ARG A 601 -16.04 -11.29 -23.01
C ARG A 601 -16.62 -9.99 -23.58
N SER A 602 -16.78 -8.96 -22.77
CA SER A 602 -17.26 -7.64 -23.22
C SER A 602 -16.24 -6.92 -24.12
N ALA A 603 -14.94 -7.07 -23.84
CA ALA A 603 -13.87 -6.52 -24.68
C ALA A 603 -13.79 -7.25 -26.03
N ASP A 604 -13.96 -8.58 -26.04
CA ASP A 604 -14.00 -9.40 -27.26
C ASP A 604 -15.26 -9.14 -28.10
N HIS A 605 -16.36 -8.62 -27.52
CA HIS A 605 -17.59 -8.23 -28.23
C HIS A 605 -17.37 -7.15 -29.25
N ASN A 606 -16.43 -6.27 -29.07
CA ASN A 606 -16.07 -5.28 -30.08
C ASN A 606 -15.34 -5.89 -31.30
N VAL A 607 -15.04 -7.20 -31.26
CA VAL A 607 -14.25 -7.93 -32.25
C VAL A 607 -15.01 -9.12 -32.86
N LEU A 608 -16.05 -9.65 -32.20
CA LEU A 608 -16.75 -10.87 -32.59
C LEU A 608 -18.26 -10.67 -32.73
N ASP A 609 -18.83 -11.27 -33.80
CA ASP A 609 -20.25 -11.29 -34.17
C ASP A 609 -21.19 -11.61 -32.99
N GLU A 610 -22.28 -10.88 -32.83
CA GLU A 610 -23.33 -11.00 -31.79
C GLU A 610 -23.92 -12.42 -31.63
N ALA A 611 -23.70 -13.32 -32.57
CA ALA A 611 -24.26 -14.68 -32.58
C ALA A 611 -23.59 -15.67 -31.60
N SER A 612 -22.37 -15.40 -31.08
CA SER A 612 -21.64 -16.33 -30.21
C SER A 612 -21.77 -16.05 -28.71
N LEU A 613 -22.50 -15.02 -28.31
CA LEU A 613 -22.53 -14.46 -26.97
C LEU A 613 -23.87 -14.63 -26.27
N SER A 614 -24.58 -15.68 -26.58
CA SER A 614 -25.82 -15.98 -25.90
C SER A 614 -25.55 -16.56 -24.49
N LYS A 615 -25.73 -15.77 -23.52
CA LYS A 615 -26.08 -15.87 -22.10
C LYS A 615 -25.08 -15.18 -21.18
N PRO A 616 -25.47 -14.09 -20.51
CA PRO A 616 -24.76 -13.62 -19.33
C PRO A 616 -24.74 -14.73 -18.27
N VAL A 617 -23.59 -14.89 -17.61
CA VAL A 617 -23.51 -15.73 -16.42
C VAL A 617 -24.38 -15.06 -15.35
N GLU A 618 -25.58 -15.58 -15.10
CA GLU A 618 -26.35 -15.16 -13.94
C GLU A 618 -25.57 -15.55 -12.69
N VAL A 619 -25.01 -14.57 -12.02
CA VAL A 619 -24.55 -14.75 -10.64
C VAL A 619 -25.78 -15.05 -9.83
N GLY A 620 -25.95 -16.32 -9.44
CA GLY A 620 -27.10 -16.76 -8.66
C GLY A 620 -27.26 -15.87 -7.45
N ALA A 621 -28.35 -15.11 -7.42
CA ALA A 621 -28.72 -14.25 -6.32
C ALA A 621 -29.02 -15.14 -5.09
N VAL A 622 -28.49 -14.69 -3.97
CA VAL A 622 -28.86 -15.13 -2.62
C VAL A 622 -28.31 -16.48 -2.18
N TRP A 623 -27.16 -16.42 -1.57
CA TRP A 623 -26.64 -17.49 -0.73
C TRP A 623 -27.44 -17.57 0.57
N SER A 624 -28.44 -18.45 0.62
CA SER A 624 -28.94 -18.90 1.90
C SER A 624 -27.90 -19.82 2.51
N THR A 625 -27.40 -19.47 3.68
CA THR A 625 -26.58 -20.36 4.49
C THR A 625 -27.26 -21.72 4.62
N PRO A 626 -26.61 -22.85 4.31
CA PRO A 626 -27.18 -24.15 4.60
C PRO A 626 -27.40 -24.28 6.10
N ALA A 627 -28.63 -24.55 6.51
CA ALA A 627 -28.96 -24.84 7.89
C ALA A 627 -28.18 -26.09 8.35
N PRO A 628 -27.68 -26.12 9.59
CA PRO A 628 -27.01 -27.30 10.12
C PRO A 628 -28.00 -28.49 10.15
N PRO A 629 -27.55 -29.71 9.85
CA PRO A 629 -28.39 -30.90 9.90
C PRO A 629 -28.76 -31.21 11.36
N GLY A 630 -30.05 -31.14 11.65
CA GLY A 630 -30.61 -31.65 12.89
C GLY A 630 -31.31 -30.64 13.77
N HIS A 631 -32.53 -30.24 13.39
CA HIS A 631 -33.67 -30.08 14.33
C HIS A 631 -34.95 -30.00 13.53
N LYS A 632 -35.80 -31.03 13.62
CA LYS A 632 -37.19 -31.01 13.16
C LYS A 632 -37.96 -30.02 14.02
N ARG A 633 -38.43 -28.92 13.41
CA ARG A 633 -39.59 -28.18 13.90
C ARG A 633 -40.62 -28.14 12.80
N SER A 634 -41.74 -28.76 13.11
CA SER A 634 -43.01 -28.65 12.40
C SER A 634 -43.56 -27.23 12.52
N GLY A 635 -43.95 -26.62 11.41
CA GLY A 635 -44.70 -25.36 11.41
C GLY A 635 -44.61 -24.65 10.08
N GLU A 636 -45.67 -24.74 9.33
CA GLU A 636 -46.19 -23.93 8.23
C GLU A 636 -45.23 -22.98 7.47
N VAL A 637 -44.99 -23.32 6.20
CA VAL A 637 -44.34 -22.48 5.20
C VAL A 637 -45.44 -21.68 4.49
N SER A 638 -45.52 -20.39 4.76
CA SER A 638 -46.23 -19.44 3.89
C SER A 638 -45.35 -19.08 2.68
N VAL A 639 -45.85 -19.48 1.51
CA VAL A 639 -45.23 -19.17 0.21
C VAL A 639 -45.45 -17.69 -0.09
N LEU A 640 -44.38 -16.87 -0.06
CA LEU A 640 -44.41 -15.53 -0.62
C LEU A 640 -44.03 -15.61 -2.11
N HIS A 641 -44.97 -15.25 -2.97
CA HIS A 641 -44.81 -15.13 -4.41
C HIS A 641 -43.79 -14.04 -4.73
N ALA A 642 -42.80 -14.37 -5.57
CA ALA A 642 -41.91 -13.43 -6.20
C ALA A 642 -42.69 -12.60 -7.23
N GLY A 643 -42.89 -11.32 -6.94
CA GLY A 643 -43.42 -10.35 -7.87
C GLY A 643 -42.39 -9.95 -8.92
N HIS A 644 -42.72 -10.19 -10.18
CA HIS A 644 -41.99 -9.63 -11.32
C HIS A 644 -42.12 -8.10 -11.35
N PHE A 645 -41.04 -7.37 -11.21
CA PHE A 645 -40.99 -5.97 -11.59
C PHE A 645 -40.62 -5.87 -13.06
N MET A 646 -41.61 -5.67 -13.91
CA MET A 646 -41.43 -5.21 -15.29
C MET A 646 -41.22 -3.70 -15.28
N VAL A 647 -40.09 -3.22 -15.72
CA VAL A 647 -39.86 -1.81 -16.04
C VAL A 647 -40.18 -1.64 -17.53
N SER A 648 -41.27 -0.94 -17.83
CA SER A 648 -41.62 -0.56 -19.21
C SER A 648 -40.72 0.53 -19.73
N PRO A 649 -40.28 0.52 -21.00
CA PRO A 649 -39.54 1.61 -21.61
C PRO A 649 -40.47 2.76 -21.97
N GLY A 650 -40.21 3.96 -21.44
CA GLY A 650 -40.82 5.22 -21.87
C GLY A 650 -40.14 5.78 -23.13
N PRO A 651 -40.81 6.69 -23.87
CA PRO A 651 -40.52 6.97 -25.26
C PRO A 651 -39.27 7.85 -25.49
N ILE A 652 -38.58 7.52 -26.59
CA ILE A 652 -37.38 8.11 -27.15
C ILE A 652 -37.62 9.58 -27.59
N ALA A 653 -36.86 10.51 -27.05
CA ALA A 653 -36.67 11.86 -27.60
C ALA A 653 -35.37 11.93 -28.40
N LYS A 654 -35.46 12.52 -29.63
CA LYS A 654 -34.39 12.62 -30.62
C LYS A 654 -33.22 13.53 -30.19
N PRO A 655 -32.01 13.32 -30.73
CA PRO A 655 -30.79 13.94 -30.27
C PRO A 655 -30.51 15.31 -30.91
N TYR A 656 -30.00 16.25 -30.13
CA TYR A 656 -29.20 17.35 -30.64
C TYR A 656 -27.71 17.05 -30.37
N ALA A 657 -26.94 17.09 -31.45
CA ALA A 657 -25.51 16.87 -31.42
C ALA A 657 -24.78 18.11 -30.87
N VAL A 658 -24.06 17.93 -29.81
CA VAL A 658 -22.92 18.80 -29.40
C VAL A 658 -21.81 17.86 -28.95
N ALA A 659 -20.70 17.89 -29.69
CA ALA A 659 -19.49 17.18 -29.30
C ALA A 659 -18.91 17.83 -28.05
N SER A 660 -19.01 17.13 -26.93
CA SER A 660 -18.24 17.40 -25.71
C SER A 660 -17.61 16.08 -25.28
N THR A 661 -16.28 16.04 -25.28
CA THR A 661 -15.49 15.01 -24.64
C THR A 661 -15.85 14.98 -23.14
N GLN A 662 -16.79 14.10 -22.78
CA GLN A 662 -17.11 13.85 -21.37
C GLN A 662 -16.02 12.93 -20.79
N TYR A 663 -15.09 13.52 -20.03
CA TYR A 663 -14.38 12.77 -19.01
C TYR A 663 -15.41 12.38 -17.93
N SER A 664 -15.76 11.10 -17.84
CA SER A 664 -16.54 10.58 -16.72
C SER A 664 -15.65 10.58 -15.48
N LEU A 665 -15.91 11.50 -14.58
CA LEU A 665 -15.28 11.51 -13.25
C LEU A 665 -15.60 10.19 -12.52
N PRO A 666 -14.63 9.56 -11.84
CA PRO A 666 -14.86 8.38 -11.03
C PRO A 666 -15.96 8.63 -9.98
N ALA A 667 -16.75 7.61 -9.69
CA ALA A 667 -17.93 7.74 -8.81
C ALA A 667 -17.60 8.28 -7.40
N TRP A 668 -16.36 8.11 -6.92
CA TRP A 668 -15.89 8.65 -5.64
C TRP A 668 -15.70 10.17 -5.65
N LEU A 669 -15.40 10.78 -6.81
CA LEU A 669 -15.35 12.24 -6.98
C LEU A 669 -16.75 12.89 -6.86
N LEU A 670 -17.81 12.13 -7.14
CA LEU A 670 -19.19 12.58 -7.00
C LEU A 670 -19.66 12.66 -5.52
N ALA A 671 -18.91 12.12 -4.59
CA ALA A 671 -19.18 12.17 -3.15
C ALA A 671 -18.50 13.36 -2.42
N LEU A 672 -17.76 14.21 -3.13
CA LEU A 672 -17.21 15.45 -2.56
C LEU A 672 -18.33 16.44 -2.22
N PRO A 673 -18.17 17.25 -1.14
CA PRO A 673 -19.13 18.31 -0.79
C PRO A 673 -19.33 19.28 -1.96
N LEU A 674 -20.56 19.76 -2.13
CA LEU A 674 -21.00 20.63 -3.25
C LEU A 674 -20.12 21.88 -3.48
N ARG A 675 -19.39 22.37 -2.47
CA ARG A 675 -18.48 23.52 -2.59
C ARG A 675 -17.24 23.27 -3.44
N ILE A 676 -16.79 22.03 -3.53
CA ILE A 676 -15.58 21.69 -4.33
C ILE A 676 -15.94 21.39 -5.78
N ARG A 677 -17.24 21.17 -6.10
CA ARG A 677 -17.70 20.92 -7.47
C ARG A 677 -17.75 22.15 -8.38
N GLN A 678 -17.73 23.35 -7.83
CA GLN A 678 -17.93 24.59 -8.59
C GLN A 678 -16.63 25.28 -9.01
N GLU A 679 -15.47 24.81 -8.54
CA GLU A 679 -14.18 25.44 -8.81
C GLU A 679 -13.21 24.59 -9.66
N LEU A 680 -13.67 23.46 -10.21
CA LEU A 680 -12.88 22.69 -11.18
C LEU A 680 -13.26 23.09 -12.61
N PRO A 681 -12.27 23.45 -13.48
CA PRO A 681 -12.51 23.86 -14.87
C PRO A 681 -13.07 22.73 -15.74
#